data_5261ae08d69876e6c5f05512d9373175
#
_entry.id   5261ae08d69876e6c5f05512d9373175
#
_cell.length_a   1.000
_cell.length_b   1.000
_cell.length_c   1.000
_cell.angle_alpha   90.00
_cell.angle_beta   90.00
_cell.angle_gamma   90.00
#
_symmetry.space_group_name_H-M   'P 1'
#
loop_
_entity.id
_entity.type
_entity.pdbx_description
1 polymer ?
#
loop_
_entity_poly.entity_id
_entity_poly.type
_entity_poly.pdbx_seq_one_letter_code
_entity_poly.pdbx_strand_id
1 'polypeptide(L)'
;MRAPAFWGALSFVAGIVIADHFDFSTYLILTFLILLFALSLILLKRSSRFLSFLLLLTLFLAGLWRYELATSDFPWNQIGNFLNLEQKVRLTGQIEQDPDIRLDRTYLTVEVDSLTWQQKKIEVEGKILIKIKEPSNRFNYGDEIAVYGYLFLPLGKRNPGTFDYRRYLNTKGIYGQLNLDSQSEVFIRSEGGNFILSKMISPARKYILRHFQQSLPEPYSNFLAGFVLGEKRGMPEELRQKFVRTGTLHLMAVSGSNVGLVLAFAYLLAALLRLPRWIKFTFLTLVILFFALLTNLQPSVVRASVMALLALVAFYTERDINFLNLVSFTVFLILIFNPQALYDVSFQLSFASVAAIGILVPPMTKTYERLVKTKPKYLYRFGVLPFFVSTAAILGAAPLTVFYFDNFAPIGFVSNLVIVPLVGGVVILASLSSILSLIVPLLAAVIVYANWLLLKITLFMVDFFGSFSFSLAKVPHPPAWVFWLYPVLLLLLFFAPQSRRIRFSLGLALLLTLVFAITDKLSADGKDSTQITILDVSPATAIFLELPTGTRVLFLRETRPVEFDYLERTVVPFLYKKGINSLDAVVLIDPAPKIDSKISTLNANLSIKQTYVASKSDNALSTIHSPVHLLSDEPVDLEGVKLSVLLPDNRDEPIGALFEFKDFTLAYVEQNDFFEQLDQRESRPVIACLNYAMFIENRDTSPTKLKSDQIIITGWDFKTSRK
;
A
#
# COMPACT_ATOMS: atom_id res chain seq x y z
N MET A 1 -32.46 -0.36 -18.19
CA MET A 1 -30.99 -0.35 -17.91
C MET A 1 -30.49 -1.79 -17.95
N ARG A 2 -29.48 -2.11 -18.77
CA ARG A 2 -28.96 -3.50 -18.86
C ARG A 2 -28.16 -3.94 -17.60
N ALA A 3 -27.78 -3.00 -16.71
CA ALA A 3 -27.03 -3.25 -15.49
C ALA A 3 -27.51 -2.31 -14.35
N PRO A 4 -28.65 -2.55 -13.71
CA PRO A 4 -29.20 -1.65 -12.69
C PRO A 4 -28.30 -1.55 -11.45
N ALA A 5 -27.67 -2.63 -11.00
CA ALA A 5 -26.77 -2.62 -9.84
C ALA A 5 -25.53 -1.75 -10.07
N PHE A 6 -25.07 -1.62 -11.31
CA PHE A 6 -23.94 -0.73 -11.66
C PHE A 6 -24.27 0.74 -11.38
N TRP A 7 -25.42 1.21 -11.82
CA TRP A 7 -25.84 2.58 -11.59
C TRP A 7 -26.10 2.88 -10.12
N GLY A 8 -26.69 1.90 -9.40
CA GLY A 8 -26.91 2.00 -7.96
C GLY A 8 -25.60 2.07 -7.17
N ALA A 9 -24.64 1.20 -7.46
CA ALA A 9 -23.33 1.23 -6.83
C ALA A 9 -22.55 2.51 -7.17
N LEU A 10 -22.61 2.97 -8.43
CA LEU A 10 -21.97 4.23 -8.84
C LEU A 10 -22.55 5.43 -8.08
N SER A 11 -23.87 5.47 -7.92
CA SER A 11 -24.55 6.53 -7.18
C SER A 11 -24.14 6.52 -5.71
N PHE A 12 -24.09 5.35 -5.08
CA PHE A 12 -23.66 5.18 -3.70
C PHE A 12 -22.19 5.60 -3.49
N VAL A 13 -21.30 5.19 -4.39
CA VAL A 13 -19.87 5.60 -4.40
C VAL A 13 -19.74 7.11 -4.55
N ALA A 14 -20.52 7.73 -5.44
CA ALA A 14 -20.51 9.19 -5.61
C ALA A 14 -20.90 9.90 -4.31
N GLY A 15 -21.88 9.38 -3.56
CA GLY A 15 -22.24 9.90 -2.23
C GLY A 15 -21.07 9.83 -1.25
N ILE A 16 -20.36 8.69 -1.17
CA ILE A 16 -19.18 8.52 -0.32
C ILE A 16 -18.08 9.53 -0.70
N VAL A 17 -17.79 9.69 -2.00
CA VAL A 17 -16.74 10.62 -2.47
C VAL A 17 -17.06 12.06 -2.12
N ILE A 18 -18.31 12.47 -2.23
CA ILE A 18 -18.71 13.85 -1.88
C ILE A 18 -18.62 14.07 -0.37
N ALA A 19 -19.01 13.09 0.45
CA ALA A 19 -18.87 13.16 1.89
C ALA A 19 -17.40 13.22 2.36
N ASP A 20 -16.45 12.65 1.62
CA ASP A 20 -15.01 12.75 1.95
C ASP A 20 -14.42 14.16 1.73
N HIS A 21 -15.12 15.02 0.98
CA HIS A 21 -14.63 16.36 0.64
C HIS A 21 -15.41 17.49 1.34
N PHE A 22 -16.62 17.22 1.80
CA PHE A 22 -17.50 18.20 2.40
C PHE A 22 -18.14 17.63 3.65
N ASP A 23 -18.13 18.38 4.74
CA ASP A 23 -18.80 18.00 5.99
C ASP A 23 -20.29 18.29 5.91
N PHE A 24 -21.10 17.30 6.18
CA PHE A 24 -22.56 17.41 6.17
C PHE A 24 -23.15 17.02 7.51
N SER A 25 -24.27 17.64 7.88
CA SER A 25 -25.01 17.23 9.07
C SER A 25 -25.65 15.85 8.86
N THR A 26 -25.21 14.86 9.61
CA THR A 26 -25.68 13.47 9.58
C THR A 26 -27.22 13.38 9.75
N TYR A 27 -27.79 14.24 10.60
CA TYR A 27 -29.24 14.28 10.85
C TYR A 27 -30.04 14.84 9.66
N LEU A 28 -29.53 15.89 8.99
CA LEU A 28 -30.19 16.44 7.80
C LEU A 28 -30.19 15.42 6.66
N ILE A 29 -29.05 14.76 6.41
CA ILE A 29 -28.98 13.73 5.37
C ILE A 29 -29.96 12.59 5.66
N LEU A 30 -30.02 12.12 6.91
CA LEU A 30 -30.92 11.04 7.32
C LEU A 30 -32.39 11.46 7.09
N THR A 31 -32.76 12.68 7.40
CA THR A 31 -34.11 13.21 7.16
C THR A 31 -34.46 13.18 5.67
N PHE A 32 -33.58 13.71 4.80
CA PHE A 32 -33.80 13.67 3.36
C PHE A 32 -33.81 12.24 2.80
N LEU A 33 -32.96 11.36 3.32
CA LEU A 33 -32.90 9.96 2.94
C LEU A 33 -34.24 9.26 3.23
N ILE A 34 -34.80 9.44 4.43
CA ILE A 34 -36.08 8.86 4.83
C ILE A 34 -37.21 9.40 3.94
N LEU A 35 -37.25 10.72 3.71
CA LEU A 35 -38.30 11.34 2.87
C LEU A 35 -38.24 10.82 1.42
N LEU A 36 -37.04 10.75 0.81
CA LEU A 36 -36.90 10.25 -0.54
C LEU A 36 -37.19 8.75 -0.64
N PHE A 37 -36.78 7.97 0.36
CA PHE A 37 -37.09 6.54 0.41
C PHE A 37 -38.62 6.33 0.53
N ALA A 38 -39.33 7.05 1.41
CA ALA A 38 -40.75 6.99 1.52
C ALA A 38 -41.48 7.41 0.22
N LEU A 39 -41.02 8.49 -0.42
CA LEU A 39 -41.55 8.92 -1.72
C LEU A 39 -41.30 7.83 -2.81
N SER A 40 -40.15 7.19 -2.80
CA SER A 40 -39.85 6.11 -3.73
C SER A 40 -40.77 4.91 -3.54
N LEU A 41 -41.11 4.57 -2.28
CA LEU A 41 -42.06 3.50 -1.95
C LEU A 41 -43.51 3.85 -2.43
N ILE A 42 -43.95 5.09 -2.23
CA ILE A 42 -45.27 5.53 -2.72
C ILE A 42 -45.38 5.43 -4.24
N LEU A 43 -44.28 5.74 -4.93
CA LEU A 43 -44.23 5.75 -6.39
C LEU A 43 -43.85 4.39 -7.04
N LEU A 44 -43.64 3.33 -6.24
CA LEU A 44 -43.27 1.99 -6.76
C LEU A 44 -44.24 1.44 -7.80
N LYS A 45 -45.53 1.74 -7.68
CA LYS A 45 -46.59 1.31 -8.63
C LYS A 45 -46.53 2.06 -9.97
N ARG A 46 -45.79 3.18 -10.06
CA ARG A 46 -45.59 3.96 -11.27
C ARG A 46 -44.23 3.61 -11.86
N SER A 47 -44.21 2.72 -12.82
CA SER A 47 -42.98 2.45 -13.60
C SER A 47 -42.62 3.67 -14.44
N SER A 48 -41.76 4.54 -13.92
CA SER A 48 -41.34 5.76 -14.62
C SER A 48 -39.83 5.97 -14.51
N ARG A 49 -39.25 6.69 -15.48
CA ARG A 49 -37.85 7.14 -15.42
C ARG A 49 -37.56 7.96 -14.16
N PHE A 50 -38.60 8.66 -13.66
CA PHE A 50 -38.55 9.45 -12.44
C PHE A 50 -38.33 8.59 -11.18
N LEU A 51 -38.94 7.41 -11.08
CA LEU A 51 -38.68 6.46 -9.99
C LEU A 51 -37.22 5.98 -10.00
N SER A 52 -36.69 5.67 -11.19
CA SER A 52 -35.27 5.28 -11.30
C SER A 52 -34.32 6.40 -10.83
N PHE A 53 -34.63 7.65 -11.16
CA PHE A 53 -33.87 8.81 -10.68
C PHE A 53 -33.96 8.97 -9.16
N LEU A 54 -35.17 8.85 -8.58
CA LEU A 54 -35.35 8.91 -7.12
C LEU A 54 -34.59 7.82 -6.38
N LEU A 55 -34.61 6.59 -6.89
CA LEU A 55 -33.85 5.47 -6.30
C LEU A 55 -32.33 5.71 -6.37
N LEU A 56 -31.83 6.25 -7.45
CA LEU A 56 -30.41 6.61 -7.55
C LEU A 56 -30.07 7.74 -6.56
N LEU A 57 -30.90 8.76 -6.44
CA LEU A 57 -30.71 9.84 -5.48
C LEU A 57 -30.76 9.33 -4.03
N THR A 58 -31.68 8.40 -3.73
CA THR A 58 -31.75 7.73 -2.41
C THR A 58 -30.45 6.97 -2.11
N LEU A 59 -29.91 6.23 -3.08
CA LEU A 59 -28.64 5.52 -2.92
C LEU A 59 -27.45 6.47 -2.78
N PHE A 60 -27.47 7.60 -3.47
CA PHE A 60 -26.47 8.66 -3.30
C PHE A 60 -26.47 9.21 -1.88
N LEU A 61 -27.64 9.60 -1.36
CA LEU A 61 -27.76 10.08 0.03
C LEU A 61 -27.43 8.99 1.05
N ALA A 62 -27.76 7.73 0.75
CA ALA A 62 -27.37 6.60 1.61
C ALA A 62 -25.84 6.43 1.69
N GLY A 63 -25.13 6.61 0.57
CA GLY A 63 -23.66 6.59 0.53
C GLY A 63 -23.05 7.73 1.33
N LEU A 64 -23.60 8.93 1.17
CA LEU A 64 -23.18 10.13 1.89
C LEU A 64 -23.41 9.95 3.40
N TRP A 65 -24.62 9.56 3.82
CA TRP A 65 -24.97 9.29 5.22
C TRP A 65 -24.10 8.21 5.85
N ARG A 66 -23.87 7.11 5.10
CA ARG A 66 -23.07 5.98 5.61
C ARG A 66 -21.62 6.36 5.86
N TYR A 67 -21.06 7.24 5.01
CA TYR A 67 -19.69 7.73 5.18
C TYR A 67 -19.59 8.68 6.38
N GLU A 68 -20.48 9.66 6.47
CA GLU A 68 -20.56 10.58 7.62
C GLU A 68 -20.72 9.81 8.93
N LEU A 69 -21.61 8.81 8.98
CA LEU A 69 -21.78 7.98 10.17
C LEU A 69 -20.50 7.21 10.57
N ALA A 70 -19.64 6.88 9.60
CA ALA A 70 -18.41 6.16 9.86
C ALA A 70 -17.22 7.07 10.21
N THR A 71 -17.31 8.38 9.90
CA THR A 71 -16.20 9.34 10.05
C THR A 71 -16.54 10.51 10.96
N SER A 72 -17.85 10.75 11.23
CA SER A 72 -18.30 11.76 12.20
C SER A 72 -17.76 11.45 13.59
N ASP A 73 -17.83 12.44 14.45
CA ASP A 73 -17.29 12.47 15.80
C ASP A 73 -17.34 11.12 16.51
N PHE A 74 -16.19 10.68 16.90
CA PHE A 74 -16.04 9.45 17.66
C PHE A 74 -16.88 9.53 18.95
N PRO A 75 -17.58 8.48 19.35
CA PRO A 75 -18.15 8.40 20.68
C PRO A 75 -17.10 8.80 21.72
N TRP A 76 -17.52 9.48 22.79
CA TRP A 76 -16.59 9.96 23.82
C TRP A 76 -15.66 8.86 24.38
N ASN A 77 -16.12 7.60 24.37
CA ASN A 77 -15.39 6.43 24.84
C ASN A 77 -14.49 5.79 23.74
N GLN A 78 -14.39 6.37 22.54
CA GLN A 78 -13.53 5.78 21.51
C GLN A 78 -12.06 6.05 21.80
N ILE A 79 -11.22 5.02 21.63
CA ILE A 79 -9.78 5.06 21.89
C ILE A 79 -9.07 6.19 21.14
N GLY A 80 -9.61 6.60 19.98
CA GLY A 80 -9.13 7.73 19.18
C GLY A 80 -9.10 9.07 19.93
N ASN A 81 -9.90 9.24 20.97
CA ASN A 81 -9.93 10.45 21.79
C ASN A 81 -8.83 10.50 22.86
N PHE A 82 -8.12 9.38 23.09
CA PHE A 82 -7.11 9.22 24.15
C PHE A 82 -5.70 9.06 23.59
N LEU A 83 -5.44 9.58 22.39
CA LEU A 83 -4.13 9.47 21.74
C LEU A 83 -3.20 10.61 22.13
N ASN A 84 -1.88 10.35 22.03
CA ASN A 84 -0.81 11.32 22.32
C ASN A 84 -0.87 11.89 23.74
N LEU A 85 -1.31 11.12 24.71
CA LEU A 85 -1.20 11.47 26.11
C LEU A 85 0.29 11.49 26.50
N GLU A 86 0.71 12.52 27.25
CA GLU A 86 2.11 12.68 27.69
C GLU A 86 2.54 11.61 28.71
N GLN A 87 1.63 10.76 29.13
CA GLN A 87 1.84 9.72 30.14
C GLN A 87 1.60 8.33 29.55
N LYS A 88 2.29 7.34 30.12
CA LYS A 88 2.01 5.94 29.82
C LYS A 88 0.64 5.56 30.35
N VAL A 89 -0.10 4.82 29.55
CA VAL A 89 -1.43 4.29 29.87
C VAL A 89 -1.37 2.77 29.98
N ARG A 90 -2.22 2.20 30.82
CA ARG A 90 -2.46 0.76 30.84
C ARG A 90 -3.71 0.47 30.01
N LEU A 91 -3.55 -0.38 29.01
CA LEU A 91 -4.62 -0.83 28.13
C LEU A 91 -4.91 -2.30 28.40
N THR A 92 -6.19 -2.67 28.38
CA THR A 92 -6.64 -4.05 28.33
C THR A 92 -7.53 -4.26 27.14
N GLY A 93 -7.42 -5.43 26.53
CA GLY A 93 -8.22 -5.76 25.34
C GLY A 93 -7.89 -7.15 24.83
N GLN A 94 -8.58 -7.56 23.77
CA GLN A 94 -8.47 -8.87 23.16
C GLN A 94 -7.76 -8.81 21.82
N ILE A 95 -6.89 -9.78 21.55
CA ILE A 95 -6.24 -9.92 20.22
C ILE A 95 -7.29 -10.37 19.21
N GLU A 96 -7.60 -9.49 18.25
CA GLU A 96 -8.68 -9.69 17.28
C GLU A 96 -8.28 -10.57 16.10
N GLN A 97 -6.99 -10.63 15.76
CA GLN A 97 -6.47 -11.38 14.63
C GLN A 97 -5.25 -12.18 15.04
N ASP A 98 -4.95 -13.25 14.28
CA ASP A 98 -3.67 -13.95 14.50
C ASP A 98 -2.50 -12.96 14.35
N PRO A 99 -1.50 -13.02 15.27
CA PRO A 99 -0.35 -12.12 15.27
C PRO A 99 0.40 -12.14 13.92
N ASP A 100 0.71 -10.95 13.37
CA ASP A 100 1.61 -10.81 12.20
C ASP A 100 3.06 -10.82 12.69
N ILE A 101 3.69 -11.99 12.69
CA ILE A 101 5.06 -12.19 13.16
C ILE A 101 6.00 -12.06 11.95
N ARG A 102 6.96 -11.14 12.06
CA ARG A 102 8.01 -10.90 11.04
C ARG A 102 9.38 -11.30 11.58
N LEU A 103 10.42 -11.17 10.76
CA LEU A 103 11.79 -11.56 11.13
C LEU A 103 12.32 -10.78 12.35
N ASP A 104 11.94 -9.51 12.47
CA ASP A 104 12.47 -8.54 13.44
C ASP A 104 11.42 -8.00 14.42
N ARG A 105 10.14 -8.34 14.25
CA ARG A 105 9.04 -7.75 15.02
C ARG A 105 7.75 -8.54 14.97
N THR A 106 6.85 -8.25 15.93
CA THR A 106 5.49 -8.81 15.96
C THR A 106 4.47 -7.68 16.01
N TYR A 107 3.40 -7.80 15.21
CA TYR A 107 2.26 -6.90 15.27
C TYR A 107 1.04 -7.60 15.81
N LEU A 108 0.39 -6.97 16.80
CA LEU A 108 -0.87 -7.44 17.38
C LEU A 108 -1.95 -6.39 17.10
N THR A 109 -3.06 -6.80 16.47
CA THR A 109 -4.26 -5.96 16.37
C THR A 109 -5.13 -6.30 17.58
N VAL A 110 -5.36 -5.30 18.43
CA VAL A 110 -6.07 -5.46 19.71
C VAL A 110 -7.32 -4.62 19.71
N GLU A 111 -8.46 -5.23 19.99
CA GLU A 111 -9.69 -4.55 20.33
C GLU A 111 -9.65 -4.20 21.81
N VAL A 112 -9.71 -2.91 22.13
CA VAL A 112 -9.48 -2.39 23.48
C VAL A 112 -10.81 -2.31 24.22
N ASP A 113 -10.84 -2.86 25.44
CA ASP A 113 -12.02 -2.82 26.33
C ASP A 113 -11.90 -1.71 27.37
N SER A 114 -10.68 -1.46 27.88
CA SER A 114 -10.49 -0.42 28.87
C SER A 114 -9.09 0.20 28.84
N LEU A 115 -9.06 1.48 29.21
CA LEU A 115 -7.87 2.28 29.39
C LEU A 115 -7.79 2.77 30.82
N THR A 116 -6.64 2.59 31.49
CA THR A 116 -6.38 3.19 32.78
C THR A 116 -5.39 4.34 32.63
N TRP A 117 -5.87 5.53 32.97
CA TRP A 117 -5.11 6.79 32.93
C TRP A 117 -5.29 7.54 34.25
N GLN A 118 -4.21 8.03 34.83
CA GLN A 118 -4.23 8.71 36.15
C GLN A 118 -5.00 7.92 37.22
N GLN A 119 -4.79 6.61 37.28
CA GLN A 119 -5.47 5.67 38.19
C GLN A 119 -6.99 5.54 37.99
N LYS A 120 -7.57 6.20 36.99
CA LYS A 120 -8.98 6.03 36.63
C LYS A 120 -9.10 5.02 35.48
N LYS A 121 -9.93 4.01 35.68
CA LYS A 121 -10.31 3.07 34.62
C LYS A 121 -11.46 3.67 33.82
N ILE A 122 -11.27 3.75 32.51
CA ILE A 122 -12.26 4.25 31.53
C ILE A 122 -12.55 3.08 30.57
N GLU A 123 -13.81 2.78 30.38
CA GLU A 123 -14.24 1.85 29.34
C GLU A 123 -14.12 2.53 28.00
N VAL A 124 -13.35 1.92 27.08
CA VAL A 124 -13.09 2.47 25.77
C VAL A 124 -13.34 1.41 24.69
N GLU A 125 -13.71 1.87 23.51
CA GLU A 125 -13.94 1.02 22.35
C GLU A 125 -12.98 1.40 21.23
N GLY A 126 -12.62 0.41 20.40
CA GLY A 126 -11.82 0.63 19.19
C GLY A 126 -10.56 -0.23 19.16
N LYS A 127 -9.86 -0.16 18.04
CA LYS A 127 -8.71 -1.02 17.76
C LYS A 127 -7.42 -0.23 17.78
N ILE A 128 -6.39 -0.88 18.31
CA ILE A 128 -5.01 -0.36 18.28
C ILE A 128 -4.08 -1.39 17.66
N LEU A 129 -2.96 -0.92 17.14
CA LEU A 129 -1.86 -1.74 16.65
C LEU A 129 -0.71 -1.71 17.65
N ILE A 130 -0.39 -2.85 18.26
CA ILE A 130 0.77 -2.99 19.11
C ILE A 130 1.92 -3.53 18.25
N LYS A 131 3.05 -2.82 18.25
CA LYS A 131 4.29 -3.24 17.60
C LYS A 131 5.31 -3.63 18.64
N ILE A 132 5.73 -4.89 18.66
CA ILE A 132 6.78 -5.43 19.51
C ILE A 132 8.04 -5.60 18.67
N LYS A 133 9.20 -5.07 19.10
CA LYS A 133 10.47 -5.07 18.34
C LYS A 133 11.20 -6.43 18.38
N GLU A 134 10.47 -7.51 18.55
CA GLU A 134 11.00 -8.88 18.50
C GLU A 134 9.96 -9.85 17.92
N PRO A 135 10.39 -10.94 17.25
CA PRO A 135 9.48 -11.99 16.82
C PRO A 135 8.99 -12.80 18.03
N SER A 136 7.69 -13.01 18.14
CA SER A 136 7.10 -13.76 19.24
C SER A 136 5.98 -14.69 18.80
N ASN A 137 6.09 -15.96 19.17
CA ASN A 137 5.04 -16.98 18.99
C ASN A 137 4.15 -17.16 20.24
N ARG A 138 4.32 -16.29 21.25
CA ARG A 138 3.64 -16.40 22.55
C ARG A 138 2.15 -16.10 22.46
N PHE A 139 1.75 -15.22 21.55
CA PHE A 139 0.40 -14.66 21.45
C PHE A 139 -0.47 -15.43 20.47
N ASN A 140 -1.75 -15.52 20.78
CA ASN A 140 -2.75 -16.16 19.92
C ASN A 140 -3.95 -15.25 19.72
N TYR A 141 -4.73 -15.52 18.67
CA TYR A 141 -6.04 -14.94 18.52
C TYR A 141 -6.88 -15.18 19.76
N GLY A 142 -7.56 -14.15 20.23
CA GLY A 142 -8.50 -14.22 21.33
C GLY A 142 -7.87 -14.09 22.72
N ASP A 143 -6.54 -14.04 22.84
CA ASP A 143 -5.90 -13.80 24.13
C ASP A 143 -6.28 -12.40 24.64
N GLU A 144 -6.77 -12.35 25.88
CA GLU A 144 -6.96 -11.09 26.60
C GLU A 144 -5.61 -10.64 27.16
N ILE A 145 -5.19 -9.45 26.77
CA ILE A 145 -3.88 -8.91 27.14
C ILE A 145 -4.01 -7.60 27.92
N ALA A 146 -3.00 -7.34 28.75
CA ALA A 146 -2.78 -6.04 29.35
C ALA A 146 -1.39 -5.53 28.96
N VAL A 147 -1.31 -4.27 28.53
CA VAL A 147 -0.07 -3.61 28.12
C VAL A 147 0.07 -2.25 28.80
N TYR A 148 1.31 -1.82 29.00
CA TYR A 148 1.61 -0.51 29.57
C TYR A 148 2.58 0.24 28.69
N GLY A 149 2.17 1.40 28.17
CA GLY A 149 3.01 2.15 27.24
C GLY A 149 2.38 3.47 26.80
N TYR A 150 3.09 4.17 25.91
CA TYR A 150 2.59 5.39 25.28
C TYR A 150 1.70 5.03 24.09
N LEU A 151 0.51 5.62 24.06
CA LEU A 151 -0.44 5.47 22.96
C LEU A 151 -0.30 6.64 21.99
N PHE A 152 0.15 6.33 20.77
CA PHE A 152 0.43 7.32 19.73
C PHE A 152 -0.65 7.33 18.66
N LEU A 153 -0.86 8.50 18.08
CA LEU A 153 -1.56 8.64 16.82
C LEU A 153 -0.66 8.09 15.69
N PRO A 154 -1.14 7.14 14.86
CA PRO A 154 -0.36 6.67 13.72
C PRO A 154 0.10 7.79 12.80
N LEU A 155 1.29 7.65 12.23
CA LEU A 155 1.87 8.66 11.35
C LEU A 155 1.00 8.87 10.11
N GLY A 156 0.53 10.10 9.90
CA GLY A 156 -0.16 10.49 8.68
C GLY A 156 0.83 10.81 7.56
N LYS A 157 0.29 11.36 6.47
CA LYS A 157 1.10 11.81 5.35
C LYS A 157 1.90 13.06 5.75
N ARG A 158 3.21 12.91 5.94
CA ARG A 158 4.11 13.99 6.33
C ARG A 158 4.80 14.66 5.14
N ASN A 159 5.13 13.86 4.11
CA ASN A 159 5.81 14.35 2.92
C ASN A 159 4.94 14.22 1.68
N PRO A 160 5.08 15.12 0.68
CA PRO A 160 4.42 14.96 -0.60
C PRO A 160 4.83 13.63 -1.26
N GLY A 161 3.86 12.84 -1.72
CA GLY A 161 4.15 11.57 -2.40
C GLY A 161 4.25 10.34 -1.49
N THR A 162 4.35 10.52 -0.17
CA THR A 162 4.43 9.39 0.76
C THR A 162 3.06 8.77 1.02
N PHE A 163 3.09 7.51 1.43
CA PHE A 163 1.90 6.74 1.79
C PHE A 163 1.30 7.26 3.09
N ASP A 164 -0.03 7.45 3.11
CA ASP A 164 -0.76 7.84 4.32
C ASP A 164 -1.07 6.60 5.18
N TYR A 165 -0.15 6.30 6.11
CA TYR A 165 -0.28 5.14 6.97
C TYR A 165 -1.44 5.26 7.96
N ARG A 166 -1.74 6.48 8.46
CA ARG A 166 -2.90 6.74 9.34
C ARG A 166 -4.20 6.43 8.62
N ARG A 167 -4.40 6.98 7.42
CA ARG A 167 -5.59 6.72 6.61
C ARG A 167 -5.74 5.21 6.33
N TYR A 168 -4.65 4.52 6.01
CA TYR A 168 -4.65 3.08 5.82
C TYR A 168 -5.07 2.31 7.07
N LEU A 169 -4.59 2.66 8.27
CA LEU A 169 -4.99 2.02 9.51
C LEU A 169 -6.45 2.32 9.85
N ASN A 170 -6.91 3.56 9.62
CA ASN A 170 -8.29 3.95 9.83
C ASN A 170 -9.26 3.12 8.96
N THR A 171 -8.90 2.78 7.70
CA THR A 171 -9.74 1.89 6.86
C THR A 171 -9.92 0.50 7.48
N LYS A 172 -9.05 0.11 8.42
CA LYS A 172 -9.11 -1.13 9.20
C LYS A 172 -9.73 -0.96 10.57
N GLY A 173 -10.20 0.25 10.91
CA GLY A 173 -10.71 0.58 12.24
C GLY A 173 -9.64 0.69 13.33
N ILE A 174 -8.37 0.82 12.95
CA ILE A 174 -7.23 0.96 13.87
C ILE A 174 -6.90 2.46 14.00
N TYR A 175 -7.11 3.01 15.19
CA TYR A 175 -6.96 4.44 15.44
C TYR A 175 -5.70 4.81 16.20
N GLY A 176 -5.15 3.89 17.01
CA GLY A 176 -3.96 4.11 17.84
C GLY A 176 -2.85 3.10 17.56
N GLN A 177 -1.63 3.47 17.92
CA GLN A 177 -0.46 2.59 17.86
C GLN A 177 0.30 2.66 19.18
N LEU A 178 0.82 1.50 19.62
CA LEU A 178 1.67 1.36 20.80
C LEU A 178 2.92 0.57 20.41
N ASN A 179 4.11 1.10 20.76
CA ASN A 179 5.38 0.44 20.47
C ASN A 179 5.97 -0.11 21.77
N LEU A 180 6.39 -1.37 21.72
CA LEU A 180 7.03 -2.08 22.83
C LEU A 180 8.39 -2.61 22.38
N ASP A 181 9.35 -2.60 23.26
CA ASP A 181 10.70 -3.09 23.00
C ASP A 181 10.77 -4.61 23.16
N SER A 182 9.99 -5.19 24.10
CA SER A 182 9.97 -6.63 24.36
C SER A 182 8.55 -7.18 24.54
N GLN A 183 8.40 -8.47 24.22
CA GLN A 183 7.17 -9.24 24.51
C GLN A 183 6.87 -9.38 26.01
N SER A 184 7.85 -9.20 26.88
CA SER A 184 7.68 -9.21 28.33
C SER A 184 6.80 -8.08 28.86
N GLU A 185 6.65 -6.99 28.09
CA GLU A 185 5.77 -5.85 28.40
C GLU A 185 4.28 -6.15 28.14
N VAL A 186 3.97 -7.30 27.55
CA VAL A 186 2.60 -7.76 27.29
C VAL A 186 2.24 -8.88 28.26
N PHE A 187 1.23 -8.66 29.08
CA PHE A 187 0.73 -9.63 30.06
C PHE A 187 -0.53 -10.29 29.51
N ILE A 188 -0.48 -11.62 29.31
CA ILE A 188 -1.67 -12.42 28.96
C ILE A 188 -2.46 -12.63 30.25
N ARG A 189 -3.72 -12.19 30.27
CA ARG A 189 -4.64 -12.29 31.39
C ARG A 189 -5.46 -13.57 31.33
N SER A 190 -5.98 -13.88 30.17
CA SER A 190 -6.73 -15.09 29.89
C SER A 190 -6.57 -15.51 28.43
N GLU A 191 -6.65 -16.79 28.18
CA GLU A 191 -6.80 -17.34 26.84
C GLU A 191 -8.29 -17.38 26.53
N GLY A 192 -8.69 -16.78 25.38
CA GLY A 192 -10.10 -16.65 25.07
C GLY A 192 -10.37 -16.60 23.59
N GLY A 193 -11.47 -15.95 23.23
CA GLY A 193 -11.87 -15.68 21.86
C GLY A 193 -13.07 -16.48 21.39
N ASN A 194 -13.53 -16.14 20.18
CA ASN A 194 -14.64 -16.84 19.54
C ASN A 194 -14.32 -18.32 19.35
N PHE A 195 -15.22 -19.20 19.78
CA PHE A 195 -15.04 -20.67 19.74
C PHE A 195 -14.62 -21.16 18.33
N ILE A 196 -15.25 -20.67 17.28
CA ILE A 196 -14.95 -21.09 15.89
C ILE A 196 -13.51 -20.68 15.54
N LEU A 197 -13.11 -19.44 15.83
CA LEU A 197 -11.79 -18.94 15.48
C LEU A 197 -10.69 -19.54 16.33
N SER A 198 -10.89 -19.66 17.64
CA SER A 198 -9.87 -20.18 18.59
C SER A 198 -9.73 -21.70 18.52
N LYS A 199 -10.82 -22.47 18.37
CA LYS A 199 -10.81 -23.94 18.42
C LYS A 199 -10.80 -24.62 17.07
N MET A 200 -11.18 -23.94 15.96
CA MET A 200 -11.19 -24.53 14.62
C MET A 200 -10.21 -23.86 13.68
N ILE A 201 -10.28 -22.53 13.51
CA ILE A 201 -9.53 -21.84 12.47
C ILE A 201 -8.05 -21.69 12.84
N SER A 202 -7.74 -21.18 14.05
CA SER A 202 -6.35 -20.97 14.48
C SER A 202 -5.56 -22.30 14.57
N PRO A 203 -6.10 -23.41 15.11
CA PRO A 203 -5.42 -24.70 15.06
C PRO A 203 -5.22 -25.22 13.63
N ALA A 204 -6.23 -25.10 12.75
CA ALA A 204 -6.09 -25.51 11.35
C ALA A 204 -5.00 -24.70 10.63
N ARG A 205 -4.97 -23.38 10.82
CA ARG A 205 -3.93 -22.50 10.29
C ARG A 205 -2.53 -22.89 10.78
N LYS A 206 -2.38 -23.09 12.11
CA LYS A 206 -1.11 -23.54 12.71
C LYS A 206 -0.67 -24.92 12.21
N TYR A 207 -1.62 -25.84 12.00
CA TYR A 207 -1.34 -27.15 11.42
C TYR A 207 -0.76 -27.04 10.02
N ILE A 208 -1.41 -26.25 9.13
CA ILE A 208 -0.96 -26.04 7.77
C ILE A 208 0.44 -25.39 7.72
N LEU A 209 0.67 -24.38 8.56
CA LEU A 209 1.98 -23.72 8.68
C LEU A 209 3.08 -24.71 9.12
N ARG A 210 2.81 -25.50 10.15
CA ARG A 210 3.74 -26.55 10.62
C ARG A 210 4.01 -27.60 9.54
N HIS A 211 2.96 -28.04 8.82
CA HIS A 211 3.11 -28.98 7.72
C HIS A 211 4.06 -28.44 6.64
N PHE A 212 3.93 -27.19 6.23
CA PHE A 212 4.85 -26.58 5.25
C PHE A 212 6.28 -26.45 5.79
N GLN A 213 6.46 -26.00 7.04
CA GLN A 213 7.76 -25.84 7.67
C GLN A 213 8.51 -27.15 7.88
N GLN A 214 7.78 -28.22 8.21
CA GLN A 214 8.37 -29.56 8.38
C GLN A 214 8.65 -30.26 7.04
N SER A 215 7.92 -29.90 6.00
CA SER A 215 8.01 -30.59 4.70
C SER A 215 9.03 -29.94 3.76
N LEU A 216 9.29 -28.64 3.88
CA LEU A 216 10.17 -27.90 2.97
C LEU A 216 11.09 -26.95 3.72
N PRO A 217 12.36 -26.83 3.27
CA PRO A 217 13.27 -25.84 3.82
C PRO A 217 12.85 -24.39 3.46
N GLU A 218 13.35 -23.42 4.22
CA GLU A 218 13.27 -22.01 3.84
C GLU A 218 14.09 -21.75 2.57
N PRO A 219 13.67 -20.83 1.69
CA PRO A 219 12.49 -19.96 1.75
C PRO A 219 11.19 -20.61 1.22
N TYR A 220 11.22 -21.86 0.73
CA TYR A 220 10.09 -22.48 0.03
C TYR A 220 8.85 -22.66 0.93
N SER A 221 9.04 -23.04 2.20
CA SER A 221 7.95 -23.15 3.18
C SER A 221 7.25 -21.81 3.40
N ASN A 222 8.00 -20.70 3.46
CA ASN A 222 7.49 -19.35 3.62
C ASN A 222 6.67 -18.91 2.39
N PHE A 223 7.08 -19.33 1.17
CA PHE A 223 6.30 -19.08 -0.04
C PHE A 223 4.96 -19.79 -0.03
N LEU A 224 4.93 -21.07 0.35
CA LEU A 224 3.66 -21.80 0.46
C LEU A 224 2.73 -21.13 1.48
N ALA A 225 3.26 -20.74 2.64
CA ALA A 225 2.51 -20.03 3.66
C ALA A 225 1.95 -18.69 3.13
N GLY A 226 2.75 -17.96 2.32
CA GLY A 226 2.34 -16.73 1.66
C GLY A 226 1.21 -16.95 0.65
N PHE A 227 1.38 -17.89 -0.27
CA PHE A 227 0.43 -18.15 -1.35
C PHE A 227 -0.90 -18.74 -0.85
N VAL A 228 -0.87 -19.62 0.18
CA VAL A 228 -2.06 -20.33 0.67
C VAL A 228 -2.76 -19.56 1.79
N LEU A 229 -2.02 -19.05 2.77
CA LEU A 229 -2.56 -18.45 3.99
C LEU A 229 -2.36 -16.93 4.06
N GLY A 230 -1.57 -16.35 3.13
CA GLY A 230 -1.22 -14.94 3.13
C GLY A 230 -0.26 -14.54 4.25
N GLU A 231 0.54 -15.48 4.71
CA GLU A 231 1.56 -15.24 5.72
C GLU A 231 2.71 -14.42 5.13
N LYS A 232 3.14 -13.37 5.82
CA LYS A 232 4.19 -12.47 5.32
C LYS A 232 5.58 -12.74 5.92
N ARG A 233 5.70 -13.79 6.74
CA ARG A 233 6.94 -14.14 7.43
C ARG A 233 8.04 -14.52 6.44
N GLY A 234 9.25 -14.10 6.76
CA GLY A 234 10.47 -14.64 6.17
C GLY A 234 10.64 -14.49 4.66
N MET A 235 9.96 -13.53 4.02
CA MET A 235 10.14 -13.28 2.61
C MET A 235 11.29 -12.30 2.38
N PRO A 236 12.39 -12.72 1.72
CA PRO A 236 13.51 -11.84 1.41
C PRO A 236 13.05 -10.68 0.52
N GLU A 237 13.51 -9.47 0.82
CA GLU A 237 13.16 -8.27 0.04
C GLU A 237 13.61 -8.37 -1.42
N GLU A 238 14.79 -8.95 -1.67
CA GLU A 238 15.29 -9.17 -3.02
C GLU A 238 14.30 -9.96 -3.89
N LEU A 239 13.69 -10.99 -3.30
CA LEU A 239 12.73 -11.83 -4.01
C LEU A 239 11.39 -11.11 -4.22
N ARG A 240 10.96 -10.29 -3.24
CA ARG A 240 9.80 -9.40 -3.39
C ARG A 240 10.00 -8.45 -4.58
N GLN A 241 11.19 -7.88 -4.73
CA GLN A 241 11.52 -7.01 -5.86
C GLN A 241 11.46 -7.75 -7.22
N LYS A 242 11.86 -9.03 -7.28
CA LYS A 242 11.70 -9.84 -8.50
C LYS A 242 10.24 -10.02 -8.90
N PHE A 243 9.34 -10.23 -7.93
CA PHE A 243 7.88 -10.26 -8.19
C PHE A 243 7.33 -8.90 -8.62
N VAL A 244 7.86 -7.79 -8.10
CA VAL A 244 7.52 -6.43 -8.57
C VAL A 244 7.92 -6.27 -10.04
N ARG A 245 9.17 -6.63 -10.40
CA ARG A 245 9.69 -6.54 -11.76
C ARG A 245 8.88 -7.33 -12.78
N THR A 246 8.36 -8.50 -12.39
CA THR A 246 7.54 -9.33 -13.28
C THR A 246 6.06 -8.92 -13.32
N GLY A 247 5.63 -7.93 -12.52
CA GLY A 247 4.21 -7.54 -12.40
C GLY A 247 3.33 -8.58 -11.69
N THR A 248 3.96 -9.54 -10.99
CA THR A 248 3.28 -10.67 -10.32
C THR A 248 3.22 -10.54 -8.81
N LEU A 249 3.57 -9.37 -8.24
CA LEU A 249 3.54 -9.11 -6.80
C LEU A 249 2.17 -9.43 -6.16
N HIS A 250 1.09 -9.23 -6.90
CA HIS A 250 -0.27 -9.53 -6.43
C HIS A 250 -0.49 -11.02 -6.08
N LEU A 251 0.35 -11.94 -6.58
CA LEU A 251 0.29 -13.38 -6.26
C LEU A 251 0.89 -13.71 -4.88
N MET A 252 1.76 -12.83 -4.34
CA MET A 252 2.38 -13.01 -3.02
C MET A 252 1.40 -12.79 -1.86
N ALA A 253 0.29 -12.13 -2.10
CA ALA A 253 -0.85 -12.10 -1.20
C ALA A 253 -1.86 -13.16 -1.65
N VAL A 254 -2.64 -13.72 -0.72
CA VAL A 254 -3.73 -14.61 -1.14
C VAL A 254 -4.65 -13.84 -2.09
N SER A 255 -4.74 -14.34 -3.31
CA SER A 255 -5.48 -13.67 -4.38
C SER A 255 -6.93 -14.17 -4.46
N GLY A 256 -7.79 -13.37 -5.09
CA GLY A 256 -9.15 -13.80 -5.37
C GLY A 256 -9.24 -15.08 -6.23
N SER A 257 -8.22 -15.36 -7.06
CA SER A 257 -8.13 -16.59 -7.83
C SER A 257 -8.02 -17.84 -6.95
N ASN A 258 -7.39 -17.73 -5.76
CA ASN A 258 -7.27 -18.85 -4.82
C ASN A 258 -8.63 -19.27 -4.29
N VAL A 259 -9.55 -18.32 -4.04
CA VAL A 259 -10.95 -18.63 -3.70
C VAL A 259 -11.62 -19.44 -4.82
N GLY A 260 -11.43 -19.02 -6.08
CA GLY A 260 -11.93 -19.73 -7.25
C GLY A 260 -11.37 -21.15 -7.38
N LEU A 261 -10.07 -21.35 -7.15
CA LEU A 261 -9.41 -22.67 -7.18
C LEU A 261 -9.91 -23.58 -6.06
N VAL A 262 -10.00 -23.07 -4.82
CA VAL A 262 -10.54 -23.81 -3.67
C VAL A 262 -12.01 -24.22 -3.92
N LEU A 263 -12.80 -23.28 -4.45
CA LEU A 263 -14.20 -23.54 -4.78
C LEU A 263 -14.34 -24.60 -5.90
N ALA A 264 -13.50 -24.50 -6.95
CA ALA A 264 -13.50 -25.49 -8.03
C ALA A 264 -13.13 -26.89 -7.54
N PHE A 265 -12.12 -26.99 -6.68
CA PHE A 265 -11.73 -28.24 -6.04
C PHE A 265 -12.83 -28.79 -5.13
N ALA A 266 -13.44 -27.97 -4.30
CA ALA A 266 -14.56 -28.35 -3.45
C ALA A 266 -15.78 -28.80 -4.27
N TYR A 267 -16.06 -28.13 -5.40
CA TYR A 267 -17.13 -28.52 -6.32
C TYR A 267 -16.87 -29.89 -6.94
N LEU A 268 -15.62 -30.14 -7.38
CA LEU A 268 -15.22 -31.45 -7.92
C LEU A 268 -15.38 -32.54 -6.87
N LEU A 269 -14.95 -32.33 -5.65
CA LEU A 269 -15.12 -33.26 -4.53
C LEU A 269 -16.60 -33.54 -4.26
N ALA A 270 -17.41 -32.48 -4.17
CA ALA A 270 -18.87 -32.62 -3.97
C ALA A 270 -19.57 -33.33 -5.14
N ALA A 271 -19.06 -33.20 -6.36
CA ALA A 271 -19.54 -33.93 -7.53
C ALA A 271 -19.14 -35.40 -7.48
N LEU A 272 -17.89 -35.72 -7.11
CA LEU A 272 -17.37 -37.06 -6.93
C LEU A 272 -18.15 -37.82 -5.85
N LEU A 273 -18.46 -37.18 -4.74
CA LEU A 273 -19.25 -37.70 -3.63
C LEU A 273 -20.77 -37.75 -3.95
N ARG A 274 -21.17 -37.31 -5.15
CA ARG A 274 -22.55 -37.25 -5.62
C ARG A 274 -23.50 -36.55 -4.63
N LEU A 275 -23.03 -35.49 -3.97
CA LEU A 275 -23.83 -34.75 -2.99
C LEU A 275 -25.13 -34.19 -3.63
N PRO A 276 -26.28 -34.27 -2.95
CA PRO A 276 -27.52 -33.65 -3.39
C PRO A 276 -27.37 -32.14 -3.55
N ARG A 277 -28.21 -31.52 -4.41
CA ARG A 277 -28.09 -30.09 -4.80
C ARG A 277 -27.91 -29.14 -3.59
N TRP A 278 -28.77 -29.26 -2.58
CA TRP A 278 -28.75 -28.37 -1.41
C TRP A 278 -27.57 -28.63 -0.44
N ILE A 279 -27.21 -29.91 -0.26
CA ILE A 279 -26.04 -30.27 0.53
C ILE A 279 -24.77 -29.73 -0.15
N LYS A 280 -24.69 -29.85 -1.47
CA LYS A 280 -23.60 -29.26 -2.27
C LYS A 280 -23.53 -27.75 -2.10
N PHE A 281 -24.65 -27.04 -2.19
CA PHE A 281 -24.72 -25.60 -1.96
C PHE A 281 -24.18 -25.22 -0.57
N THR A 282 -24.69 -25.87 0.48
CA THR A 282 -24.25 -25.62 1.87
C THR A 282 -22.76 -25.94 2.05
N PHE A 283 -22.29 -27.07 1.52
CA PHE A 283 -20.87 -27.45 1.59
C PHE A 283 -19.98 -26.42 0.93
N LEU A 284 -20.28 -25.96 -0.28
CA LEU A 284 -19.51 -24.95 -1.00
C LEU A 284 -19.52 -23.60 -0.26
N THR A 285 -20.66 -23.21 0.29
CA THR A 285 -20.78 -22.01 1.13
C THR A 285 -19.87 -22.09 2.35
N LEU A 286 -19.90 -23.22 3.07
CA LEU A 286 -19.05 -23.44 4.24
C LEU A 286 -17.56 -23.43 3.89
N VAL A 287 -17.18 -24.03 2.77
CA VAL A 287 -15.78 -24.02 2.28
C VAL A 287 -15.31 -22.60 1.99
N ILE A 288 -16.12 -21.77 1.33
CA ILE A 288 -15.78 -20.36 1.05
C ILE A 288 -15.58 -19.58 2.36
N LEU A 289 -16.52 -19.73 3.31
CA LEU A 289 -16.44 -19.04 4.60
C LEU A 289 -15.23 -19.53 5.43
N PHE A 290 -15.00 -20.84 5.48
CA PHE A 290 -13.85 -21.42 6.16
C PHE A 290 -12.53 -20.90 5.58
N PHE A 291 -12.40 -20.86 4.25
CA PHE A 291 -11.20 -20.36 3.59
C PHE A 291 -10.98 -18.86 3.85
N ALA A 292 -12.04 -18.05 3.85
CA ALA A 292 -11.96 -16.63 4.18
C ALA A 292 -11.45 -16.40 5.61
N LEU A 293 -11.96 -17.19 6.58
CA LEU A 293 -11.50 -17.15 7.98
C LEU A 293 -10.06 -17.67 8.10
N LEU A 294 -9.72 -18.75 7.43
CA LEU A 294 -8.38 -19.35 7.43
C LEU A 294 -7.29 -18.36 6.95
N THR A 295 -7.66 -17.44 6.07
CA THR A 295 -6.76 -16.38 5.54
C THR A 295 -6.85 -15.06 6.32
N ASN A 296 -7.38 -15.07 7.55
CA ASN A 296 -7.57 -13.87 8.39
C ASN A 296 -8.37 -12.77 7.69
N LEU A 297 -9.43 -13.14 6.97
CA LEU A 297 -10.32 -12.21 6.26
C LEU A 297 -9.55 -11.20 5.39
N GLN A 298 -8.49 -11.62 4.72
CA GLN A 298 -7.72 -10.72 3.86
C GLN A 298 -8.66 -10.01 2.85
N PRO A 299 -8.50 -8.70 2.63
CA PRO A 299 -9.45 -7.93 1.80
C PRO A 299 -9.67 -8.50 0.39
N SER A 300 -8.63 -9.08 -0.24
CA SER A 300 -8.72 -9.74 -1.55
C SER A 300 -9.59 -10.99 -1.50
N VAL A 301 -9.46 -11.79 -0.43
CA VAL A 301 -10.23 -13.02 -0.22
C VAL A 301 -11.68 -12.69 0.11
N VAL A 302 -11.93 -11.72 0.98
CA VAL A 302 -13.29 -11.28 1.34
C VAL A 302 -14.06 -10.85 0.08
N ARG A 303 -13.46 -10.02 -0.78
CA ARG A 303 -14.08 -9.58 -2.05
C ARG A 303 -14.44 -10.78 -2.94
N ALA A 304 -13.48 -11.68 -3.14
CA ALA A 304 -13.70 -12.87 -3.97
C ALA A 304 -14.71 -13.81 -3.36
N SER A 305 -14.73 -13.97 -2.04
CA SER A 305 -15.72 -14.80 -1.32
C SER A 305 -17.14 -14.25 -1.46
N VAL A 306 -17.32 -12.94 -1.31
CA VAL A 306 -18.62 -12.29 -1.52
C VAL A 306 -19.09 -12.48 -2.97
N MET A 307 -18.21 -12.27 -3.96
CA MET A 307 -18.54 -12.52 -5.38
C MET A 307 -18.88 -13.98 -5.63
N ALA A 308 -18.12 -14.92 -5.07
CA ALA A 308 -18.34 -16.36 -5.22
C ALA A 308 -19.68 -16.79 -4.57
N LEU A 309 -20.00 -16.28 -3.39
CA LEU A 309 -21.28 -16.56 -2.71
C LEU A 309 -22.46 -16.02 -3.53
N LEU A 310 -22.38 -14.80 -4.03
CA LEU A 310 -23.42 -14.22 -4.89
C LEU A 310 -23.60 -15.03 -6.19
N ALA A 311 -22.49 -15.43 -6.81
CA ALA A 311 -22.52 -16.28 -8.01
C ALA A 311 -23.12 -17.67 -7.70
N LEU A 312 -22.77 -18.25 -6.54
CA LEU A 312 -23.31 -19.53 -6.08
C LEU A 312 -24.82 -19.43 -5.85
N VAL A 313 -25.29 -18.39 -5.17
CA VAL A 313 -26.73 -18.14 -4.98
C VAL A 313 -27.43 -18.01 -6.32
N ALA A 314 -26.92 -17.20 -7.24
CA ALA A 314 -27.52 -17.04 -8.57
C ALA A 314 -27.59 -18.36 -9.35
N PHE A 315 -26.50 -19.16 -9.32
CA PHE A 315 -26.46 -20.49 -9.95
C PHE A 315 -27.51 -21.44 -9.37
N TYR A 316 -27.68 -21.50 -8.06
CA TYR A 316 -28.64 -22.41 -7.43
C TYR A 316 -30.08 -21.91 -7.50
N THR A 317 -30.30 -20.61 -7.69
CA THR A 317 -31.63 -20.01 -7.93
C THR A 317 -31.97 -19.90 -9.42
N GLU A 318 -31.10 -20.45 -10.31
CA GLU A 318 -31.28 -20.46 -11.76
C GLU A 318 -31.48 -19.08 -12.38
N ARG A 319 -30.79 -18.07 -11.80
CA ARG A 319 -30.80 -16.70 -12.31
C ARG A 319 -29.61 -16.42 -13.20
N ASP A 320 -29.84 -15.73 -14.31
CA ASP A 320 -28.78 -15.27 -15.18
C ASP A 320 -27.84 -14.30 -14.46
N ILE A 321 -26.55 -14.59 -14.53
CA ILE A 321 -25.50 -13.76 -13.92
C ILE A 321 -25.04 -12.73 -14.94
N ASN A 322 -25.39 -11.47 -14.70
CA ASN A 322 -24.72 -10.37 -15.37
C ASN A 322 -23.46 -10.01 -14.57
N PHE A 323 -22.30 -10.22 -15.16
CA PHE A 323 -21.00 -10.02 -14.49
C PHE A 323 -20.84 -8.62 -13.92
N LEU A 324 -21.24 -7.58 -14.67
CA LEU A 324 -21.14 -6.19 -14.20
C LEU A 324 -22.06 -5.93 -13.00
N ASN A 325 -23.27 -6.49 -12.99
CA ASN A 325 -24.15 -6.41 -11.82
C ASN A 325 -23.57 -7.13 -10.61
N LEU A 326 -22.94 -8.31 -10.81
CA LEU A 326 -22.31 -9.08 -9.73
C LEU A 326 -21.18 -8.27 -9.07
N VAL A 327 -20.29 -7.72 -9.87
CA VAL A 327 -19.18 -6.88 -9.39
C VAL A 327 -19.70 -5.65 -8.65
N SER A 328 -20.66 -4.93 -9.25
CA SER A 328 -21.21 -3.70 -8.69
C SER A 328 -21.99 -3.93 -7.39
N PHE A 329 -22.73 -5.04 -7.31
CA PHE A 329 -23.43 -5.40 -6.08
C PHE A 329 -22.45 -5.81 -4.98
N THR A 330 -21.34 -6.44 -5.33
CA THR A 330 -20.25 -6.75 -4.39
C THR A 330 -19.61 -5.45 -3.84
N VAL A 331 -19.33 -4.47 -4.71
CA VAL A 331 -18.85 -3.13 -4.30
C VAL A 331 -19.83 -2.51 -3.30
N PHE A 332 -21.11 -2.48 -3.65
CA PHE A 332 -22.16 -1.91 -2.81
C PHE A 332 -22.24 -2.59 -1.44
N LEU A 333 -22.24 -3.94 -1.39
CA LEU A 333 -22.27 -4.69 -0.13
C LEU A 333 -21.08 -4.37 0.76
N ILE A 334 -19.86 -4.35 0.20
CA ILE A 334 -18.67 -4.07 1.02
C ILE A 334 -18.71 -2.65 1.56
N LEU A 335 -19.11 -1.67 0.75
CA LEU A 335 -19.12 -0.27 1.13
C LEU A 335 -20.24 0.09 2.11
N ILE A 336 -21.33 -0.67 2.16
CA ILE A 336 -22.35 -0.54 3.22
C ILE A 336 -21.74 -0.85 4.60
N PHE A 337 -20.91 -1.90 4.68
CA PHE A 337 -20.28 -2.29 5.95
C PHE A 337 -19.06 -1.40 6.27
N ASN A 338 -18.21 -1.13 5.28
CA ASN A 338 -17.02 -0.30 5.44
C ASN A 338 -16.88 0.70 4.29
N PRO A 339 -17.43 1.92 4.40
CA PRO A 339 -17.35 2.93 3.34
C PRO A 339 -15.91 3.44 3.11
N GLN A 340 -15.06 3.39 4.13
CA GLN A 340 -13.65 3.78 4.02
C GLN A 340 -12.84 2.81 3.15
N ALA A 341 -13.32 1.57 2.93
CA ALA A 341 -12.68 0.61 2.03
C ALA A 341 -12.55 1.14 0.59
N LEU A 342 -13.36 2.11 0.17
CA LEU A 342 -13.23 2.79 -1.13
C LEU A 342 -11.84 3.40 -1.34
N TYR A 343 -11.19 3.84 -0.28
CA TYR A 343 -9.87 4.47 -0.30
C TYR A 343 -8.71 3.47 -0.07
N ASP A 344 -9.02 2.20 0.15
CA ASP A 344 -8.01 1.15 0.22
C ASP A 344 -7.47 0.84 -1.18
N VAL A 345 -6.14 0.90 -1.34
CA VAL A 345 -5.45 0.67 -2.62
C VAL A 345 -5.76 -0.71 -3.19
N SER A 346 -5.82 -1.72 -2.31
CA SER A 346 -6.14 -3.10 -2.70
C SER A 346 -7.58 -3.24 -3.20
N PHE A 347 -8.52 -2.49 -2.60
CA PHE A 347 -9.90 -2.42 -3.07
C PHE A 347 -9.97 -1.82 -4.48
N GLN A 348 -9.36 -0.66 -4.68
CA GLN A 348 -9.37 0.05 -5.96
C GLN A 348 -8.74 -0.78 -7.09
N LEU A 349 -7.54 -1.31 -6.87
CA LEU A 349 -6.84 -2.14 -7.86
C LEU A 349 -7.63 -3.40 -8.24
N SER A 350 -8.20 -4.08 -7.24
CA SER A 350 -8.98 -5.30 -7.48
C SER A 350 -10.23 -5.02 -8.31
N PHE A 351 -11.03 -4.03 -7.92
CA PHE A 351 -12.27 -3.74 -8.65
C PHE A 351 -12.02 -3.12 -10.02
N ALA A 352 -10.97 -2.30 -10.18
CA ALA A 352 -10.55 -1.79 -11.49
C ALA A 352 -10.16 -2.94 -12.44
N SER A 353 -9.33 -3.88 -11.96
CA SER A 353 -8.93 -5.07 -12.74
C SER A 353 -10.13 -5.94 -13.11
N VAL A 354 -10.98 -6.27 -12.14
CA VAL A 354 -12.14 -7.15 -12.37
C VAL A 354 -13.17 -6.49 -13.29
N ALA A 355 -13.45 -5.20 -13.11
CA ALA A 355 -14.33 -4.45 -14.00
C ALA A 355 -13.78 -4.42 -15.43
N ALA A 356 -12.48 -4.16 -15.58
CA ALA A 356 -11.83 -4.16 -16.89
C ALA A 356 -11.90 -5.53 -17.58
N ILE A 357 -11.71 -6.64 -16.85
CA ILE A 357 -11.91 -7.99 -17.38
C ILE A 357 -13.33 -8.15 -17.93
N GLY A 358 -14.33 -7.78 -17.14
CA GLY A 358 -15.74 -7.92 -17.57
C GLY A 358 -16.12 -7.05 -18.75
N ILE A 359 -15.49 -5.87 -18.89
CA ILE A 359 -15.81 -4.92 -19.95
C ILE A 359 -14.98 -5.17 -21.21
N LEU A 360 -13.67 -5.48 -21.09
CA LEU A 360 -12.75 -5.53 -22.23
C LEU A 360 -12.61 -6.92 -22.85
N VAL A 361 -12.71 -8.01 -22.08
CA VAL A 361 -12.53 -9.36 -22.61
C VAL A 361 -13.60 -9.72 -23.69
N PRO A 362 -14.90 -9.40 -23.50
CA PRO A 362 -15.90 -9.73 -24.54
C PRO A 362 -15.62 -9.09 -25.91
N PRO A 363 -15.30 -7.80 -26.06
CA PRO A 363 -14.94 -7.23 -27.35
C PRO A 363 -13.61 -7.77 -27.91
N MET A 364 -12.60 -8.06 -27.04
CA MET A 364 -11.35 -8.70 -27.47
C MET A 364 -11.62 -10.08 -28.07
N THR A 365 -12.42 -10.90 -27.43
CA THR A 365 -12.85 -12.22 -27.92
C THR A 365 -13.57 -12.12 -29.24
N LYS A 366 -14.57 -11.24 -29.34
CA LYS A 366 -15.30 -11.01 -30.61
C LYS A 366 -14.39 -10.58 -31.75
N THR A 367 -13.40 -9.74 -31.47
CA THR A 367 -12.41 -9.31 -32.47
C THR A 367 -11.53 -10.46 -32.91
N TYR A 368 -11.02 -11.27 -31.96
CA TYR A 368 -10.26 -12.47 -32.26
C TYR A 368 -11.07 -13.46 -33.12
N GLU A 369 -12.32 -13.69 -32.77
CA GLU A 369 -13.22 -14.59 -33.48
C GLU A 369 -13.51 -14.18 -34.94
N ARG A 370 -13.40 -12.89 -35.26
CA ARG A 370 -13.54 -12.37 -36.62
C ARG A 370 -12.27 -12.49 -37.44
N LEU A 371 -11.10 -12.32 -36.78
CA LEU A 371 -9.80 -12.31 -37.43
C LEU A 371 -9.27 -13.72 -37.68
N VAL A 372 -9.54 -14.65 -36.79
CA VAL A 372 -9.01 -16.02 -36.84
C VAL A 372 -10.09 -16.99 -37.31
N LYS A 373 -9.97 -17.44 -38.57
CA LYS A 373 -10.93 -18.37 -39.19
C LYS A 373 -10.85 -19.79 -38.61
N THR A 374 -9.65 -20.29 -38.38
CA THR A 374 -9.39 -21.57 -37.72
C THR A 374 -9.06 -21.39 -36.26
N LYS A 375 -9.91 -21.93 -35.38
CA LYS A 375 -9.79 -21.71 -33.92
C LYS A 375 -9.37 -23.04 -33.25
N PRO A 376 -8.04 -23.25 -33.03
CA PRO A 376 -7.62 -24.39 -32.23
C PRO A 376 -8.16 -24.23 -30.80
N LYS A 377 -9.12 -25.06 -30.41
CA LYS A 377 -9.87 -24.94 -29.14
C LYS A 377 -8.96 -24.88 -27.92
N TYR A 378 -7.89 -25.66 -27.93
CA TYR A 378 -6.90 -25.66 -26.82
C TYR A 378 -6.09 -24.38 -26.76
N LEU A 379 -5.58 -23.89 -27.89
CA LEU A 379 -4.82 -22.63 -27.96
C LEU A 379 -5.68 -21.44 -27.50
N TYR A 380 -6.94 -21.41 -27.92
CA TYR A 380 -7.86 -20.38 -27.45
C TYR A 380 -8.09 -20.46 -25.94
N ARG A 381 -8.39 -21.65 -25.42
CA ARG A 381 -8.75 -21.83 -23.99
C ARG A 381 -7.58 -21.61 -23.05
N PHE A 382 -6.37 -22.07 -23.40
CA PHE A 382 -5.20 -22.06 -22.51
C PHE A 382 -4.17 -20.98 -22.85
N GLY A 383 -4.26 -20.34 -24.01
CA GLY A 383 -3.34 -19.26 -24.43
C GLY A 383 -4.06 -17.93 -24.61
N VAL A 384 -4.95 -17.84 -25.61
CA VAL A 384 -5.54 -16.56 -26.04
C VAL A 384 -6.45 -15.95 -24.97
N LEU A 385 -7.35 -16.74 -24.38
CA LEU A 385 -8.28 -16.23 -23.37
C LEU A 385 -7.57 -15.79 -22.07
N PRO A 386 -6.64 -16.55 -21.49
CA PRO A 386 -5.83 -16.09 -20.36
C PRO A 386 -5.02 -14.83 -20.68
N PHE A 387 -4.47 -14.72 -21.90
CA PHE A 387 -3.79 -13.50 -22.34
C PHE A 387 -4.72 -12.29 -22.39
N PHE A 388 -5.95 -12.44 -22.88
CA PHE A 388 -6.94 -11.34 -22.88
C PHE A 388 -7.34 -10.95 -21.46
N VAL A 389 -7.53 -11.93 -20.58
CA VAL A 389 -7.86 -11.68 -19.16
C VAL A 389 -6.72 -10.92 -18.47
N SER A 390 -5.47 -11.36 -18.66
CA SER A 390 -4.29 -10.68 -18.10
C SER A 390 -4.15 -9.26 -18.65
N THR A 391 -4.26 -9.10 -19.97
CA THR A 391 -4.19 -7.80 -20.64
C THR A 391 -5.26 -6.83 -20.13
N ALA A 392 -6.51 -7.29 -20.03
CA ALA A 392 -7.60 -6.46 -19.51
C ALA A 392 -7.38 -6.05 -18.04
N ALA A 393 -6.91 -6.97 -17.20
CA ALA A 393 -6.61 -6.69 -15.80
C ALA A 393 -5.48 -5.65 -15.65
N ILE A 394 -4.39 -5.82 -16.41
CA ILE A 394 -3.26 -4.88 -16.41
C ILE A 394 -3.70 -3.50 -16.88
N LEU A 395 -4.42 -3.42 -18.00
CA LEU A 395 -4.92 -2.13 -18.53
C LEU A 395 -5.87 -1.45 -17.54
N GLY A 396 -6.75 -2.21 -16.89
CA GLY A 396 -7.66 -1.63 -15.89
C GLY A 396 -6.94 -1.11 -14.64
N ALA A 397 -5.91 -1.79 -14.19
CA ALA A 397 -5.14 -1.41 -13.00
C ALA A 397 -4.04 -0.37 -13.29
N ALA A 398 -3.56 -0.23 -14.53
CA ALA A 398 -2.38 0.55 -14.89
C ALA A 398 -2.38 1.99 -14.35
N PRO A 399 -3.44 2.81 -14.49
CA PRO A 399 -3.43 4.18 -13.96
C PRO A 399 -3.20 4.21 -12.45
N LEU A 400 -3.91 3.33 -11.72
CA LEU A 400 -3.79 3.23 -10.26
C LEU A 400 -2.43 2.70 -9.83
N THR A 401 -1.89 1.71 -10.55
CA THR A 401 -0.56 1.15 -10.28
C THR A 401 0.52 2.22 -10.42
N VAL A 402 0.47 2.99 -11.49
CA VAL A 402 1.42 4.10 -11.70
C VAL A 402 1.22 5.19 -10.64
N PHE A 403 -0.03 5.52 -10.29
CA PHE A 403 -0.32 6.53 -9.27
C PHE A 403 0.19 6.19 -7.87
N TYR A 404 0.03 4.93 -7.45
CA TYR A 404 0.40 4.52 -6.08
C TYR A 404 1.84 4.05 -5.94
N PHE A 405 2.43 3.53 -7.02
CA PHE A 405 3.73 2.85 -6.96
C PHE A 405 4.79 3.42 -7.91
N ASP A 406 4.44 4.42 -8.74
CA ASP A 406 5.34 5.08 -9.70
C ASP A 406 6.09 4.10 -10.62
N ASN A 407 5.48 2.94 -10.89
CA ASN A 407 6.06 1.90 -11.73
C ASN A 407 5.02 1.19 -12.59
N PHE A 408 5.49 0.60 -13.69
CA PHE A 408 4.71 -0.23 -14.58
C PHE A 408 5.57 -1.40 -15.06
N ALA A 409 5.03 -2.62 -15.05
CA ALA A 409 5.75 -3.82 -15.48
C ALA A 409 5.26 -4.29 -16.86
N PRO A 410 5.89 -3.85 -17.97
CA PRO A 410 5.49 -4.26 -19.32
C PRO A 410 5.57 -5.77 -19.54
N ILE A 411 6.55 -6.43 -18.92
CA ILE A 411 6.70 -7.89 -19.01
C ILE A 411 5.49 -8.64 -18.44
N GLY A 412 4.68 -7.99 -17.59
CA GLY A 412 3.48 -8.55 -16.97
C GLY A 412 2.47 -9.12 -17.96
N PHE A 413 2.40 -8.59 -19.18
CA PHE A 413 1.53 -9.14 -20.24
C PHE A 413 1.88 -10.58 -20.62
N VAL A 414 3.16 -10.95 -20.52
CA VAL A 414 3.66 -12.28 -20.87
C VAL A 414 3.92 -13.12 -19.62
N SER A 415 4.57 -12.55 -18.59
CA SER A 415 4.91 -13.26 -17.36
C SER A 415 3.69 -13.83 -16.64
N ASN A 416 2.57 -13.09 -16.60
CA ASN A 416 1.32 -13.56 -15.99
C ASN A 416 0.76 -14.81 -16.68
N LEU A 417 0.96 -14.95 -18.00
CA LEU A 417 0.50 -16.12 -18.74
C LEU A 417 1.17 -17.43 -18.28
N VAL A 418 2.41 -17.30 -17.78
CA VAL A 418 3.20 -18.45 -17.31
C VAL A 418 3.14 -18.57 -15.78
N ILE A 419 3.40 -17.48 -15.06
CA ILE A 419 3.56 -17.51 -13.60
C ILE A 419 2.22 -17.76 -12.89
N VAL A 420 1.11 -17.14 -13.35
CA VAL A 420 -0.20 -17.30 -12.69
C VAL A 420 -0.68 -18.76 -12.69
N PRO A 421 -0.65 -19.50 -13.80
CA PRO A 421 -0.99 -20.93 -13.79
C PRO A 421 -0.06 -21.77 -12.90
N LEU A 422 1.24 -21.48 -12.89
CA LEU A 422 2.21 -22.19 -12.04
C LEU A 422 1.89 -21.98 -10.56
N VAL A 423 1.69 -20.73 -10.12
CA VAL A 423 1.28 -20.41 -8.74
C VAL A 423 -0.06 -21.06 -8.41
N GLY A 424 -1.01 -21.07 -9.35
CA GLY A 424 -2.28 -21.79 -9.18
C GLY A 424 -2.07 -23.27 -8.90
N GLY A 425 -1.18 -23.92 -9.64
CA GLY A 425 -0.78 -25.31 -9.40
C GLY A 425 -0.13 -25.51 -8.03
N VAL A 426 0.77 -24.59 -7.63
CA VAL A 426 1.41 -24.61 -6.31
C VAL A 426 0.36 -24.54 -5.19
N VAL A 427 -0.61 -23.65 -5.29
CA VAL A 427 -1.70 -23.50 -4.28
C VAL A 427 -2.56 -24.76 -4.20
N ILE A 428 -2.91 -25.36 -5.33
CA ILE A 428 -3.70 -26.61 -5.37
C ILE A 428 -2.93 -27.75 -4.71
N LEU A 429 -1.67 -27.98 -5.09
CA LEU A 429 -0.85 -29.05 -4.53
C LEU A 429 -0.56 -28.83 -3.05
N ALA A 430 -0.31 -27.59 -2.60
CA ALA A 430 -0.14 -27.25 -1.20
C ALA A 430 -1.40 -27.53 -0.37
N SER A 431 -2.57 -27.12 -0.86
CA SER A 431 -3.84 -27.39 -0.20
C SER A 431 -4.15 -28.88 -0.13
N LEU A 432 -3.90 -29.60 -1.22
CA LEU A 432 -4.13 -31.05 -1.31
C LEU A 432 -3.17 -31.81 -0.37
N SER A 433 -1.88 -31.44 -0.33
CA SER A 433 -0.92 -32.07 0.58
C SER A 433 -1.29 -31.86 2.03
N SER A 434 -1.78 -30.67 2.38
CA SER A 434 -2.22 -30.36 3.76
C SER A 434 -3.41 -31.20 4.21
N ILE A 435 -4.35 -31.47 3.31
CA ILE A 435 -5.50 -32.34 3.60
C ILE A 435 -5.07 -33.80 3.68
N LEU A 436 -4.29 -34.25 2.71
CA LEU A 436 -3.85 -35.65 2.65
C LEU A 436 -2.87 -36.02 3.74
N SER A 437 -2.12 -35.07 4.31
CA SER A 437 -1.24 -35.36 5.45
C SER A 437 -1.99 -35.82 6.70
N LEU A 438 -3.30 -35.53 6.81
CA LEU A 438 -4.18 -36.02 7.86
C LEU A 438 -4.66 -37.46 7.64
N ILE A 439 -4.70 -37.94 6.38
CA ILE A 439 -5.34 -39.21 5.99
C ILE A 439 -4.30 -40.21 5.50
N VAL A 440 -3.43 -39.80 4.57
CA VAL A 440 -2.43 -40.65 3.89
C VAL A 440 -1.09 -39.90 3.83
N PRO A 441 -0.28 -39.89 4.90
CA PRO A 441 0.96 -39.11 4.98
C PRO A 441 1.97 -39.42 3.86
N LEU A 442 2.05 -40.67 3.42
CA LEU A 442 2.96 -41.07 2.34
C LEU A 442 2.60 -40.40 1.01
N LEU A 443 1.31 -40.35 0.67
CA LEU A 443 0.84 -39.65 -0.53
C LEU A 443 1.04 -38.15 -0.42
N ALA A 444 0.80 -37.57 0.75
CA ALA A 444 1.09 -36.16 1.02
C ALA A 444 2.56 -35.80 0.78
N ALA A 445 3.50 -36.66 1.19
CA ALA A 445 4.93 -36.46 0.96
C ALA A 445 5.26 -36.43 -0.55
N VAL A 446 4.70 -37.33 -1.36
CA VAL A 446 4.89 -37.31 -2.83
C VAL A 446 4.38 -35.99 -3.43
N ILE A 447 3.21 -35.52 -2.98
CA ILE A 447 2.64 -34.25 -3.46
C ILE A 447 3.50 -33.05 -3.04
N VAL A 448 4.06 -33.06 -1.84
CA VAL A 448 5.00 -32.02 -1.39
C VAL A 448 6.21 -31.96 -2.28
N TYR A 449 6.81 -33.08 -2.66
CA TYR A 449 7.95 -33.09 -3.61
C TYR A 449 7.57 -32.54 -4.99
N ALA A 450 6.40 -32.93 -5.50
CA ALA A 450 5.89 -32.38 -6.76
C ALA A 450 5.68 -30.85 -6.65
N ASN A 451 5.14 -30.40 -5.53
CA ASN A 451 4.93 -28.98 -5.26
C ASN A 451 6.24 -28.22 -5.13
N TRP A 452 7.25 -28.77 -4.46
CA TRP A 452 8.58 -28.19 -4.37
C TRP A 452 9.21 -27.99 -5.75
N LEU A 453 9.13 -28.98 -6.63
CA LEU A 453 9.60 -28.88 -8.01
C LEU A 453 8.87 -27.76 -8.77
N LEU A 454 7.54 -27.73 -8.66
CA LEU A 454 6.72 -26.69 -9.30
C LEU A 454 7.04 -25.30 -8.77
N LEU A 455 7.30 -25.17 -7.47
CA LEU A 455 7.72 -23.92 -6.84
C LEU A 455 9.09 -23.46 -7.33
N LYS A 456 10.06 -24.38 -7.46
CA LYS A 456 11.36 -24.08 -8.08
C LYS A 456 11.22 -23.56 -9.52
N ILE A 457 10.38 -24.22 -10.32
CA ILE A 457 10.09 -23.78 -11.69
C ILE A 457 9.46 -22.37 -11.66
N THR A 458 8.53 -22.13 -10.74
CA THR A 458 7.86 -20.83 -10.58
C THR A 458 8.88 -19.73 -10.27
N LEU A 459 9.77 -19.96 -9.30
CA LEU A 459 10.81 -18.99 -8.93
C LEU A 459 11.82 -18.77 -10.06
N PHE A 460 12.22 -19.83 -10.76
CA PHE A 460 13.05 -19.71 -11.95
C PHE A 460 12.38 -18.84 -13.04
N MET A 461 11.09 -19.01 -13.29
CA MET A 461 10.35 -18.17 -14.25
C MET A 461 10.27 -16.71 -13.78
N VAL A 462 10.10 -16.47 -12.47
CA VAL A 462 10.14 -15.12 -11.91
C VAL A 462 11.52 -14.49 -12.12
N ASP A 463 12.60 -15.23 -11.87
CA ASP A 463 13.97 -14.77 -12.12
C ASP A 463 14.21 -14.48 -13.60
N PHE A 464 13.80 -15.40 -14.47
CA PHE A 464 13.95 -15.28 -15.92
C PHE A 464 13.25 -14.02 -16.47
N PHE A 465 11.96 -13.84 -16.16
CA PHE A 465 11.23 -12.65 -16.62
C PHE A 465 11.68 -11.36 -15.92
N GLY A 466 12.13 -11.44 -14.67
CA GLY A 466 12.64 -10.30 -13.90
C GLY A 466 14.03 -9.81 -14.33
N SER A 467 14.81 -10.65 -15.04
CA SER A 467 16.16 -10.30 -15.49
C SER A 467 16.21 -9.36 -16.69
N PHE A 468 15.11 -9.23 -17.45
CA PHE A 468 15.07 -8.33 -18.59
C PHE A 468 15.12 -6.86 -18.12
N SER A 469 15.92 -6.04 -18.79
CA SER A 469 16.07 -4.60 -18.46
C SER A 469 14.76 -3.82 -18.57
N PHE A 470 13.87 -4.22 -19.48
CA PHE A 470 12.54 -3.62 -19.67
C PHE A 470 11.44 -4.24 -18.79
N SER A 471 11.78 -5.15 -17.88
CA SER A 471 10.77 -5.84 -17.04
C SER A 471 9.95 -4.88 -16.20
N LEU A 472 10.58 -3.82 -15.69
CA LEU A 472 9.95 -2.77 -14.90
C LEU A 472 10.34 -1.40 -15.46
N ALA A 473 9.35 -0.61 -15.84
CA ALA A 473 9.50 0.79 -16.20
C ALA A 473 9.09 1.66 -15.01
N LYS A 474 9.94 2.60 -14.63
CA LYS A 474 9.60 3.65 -13.68
C LYS A 474 8.90 4.77 -14.43
N VAL A 475 7.72 5.13 -13.98
CA VAL A 475 6.86 6.11 -14.65
C VAL A 475 6.59 7.24 -13.67
N PRO A 476 6.84 8.50 -14.06
CA PRO A 476 6.53 9.65 -13.21
C PRO A 476 5.05 9.66 -12.84
N HIS A 477 4.75 10.21 -11.68
CA HIS A 477 3.39 10.31 -11.16
C HIS A 477 2.48 11.03 -12.18
N PRO A 478 1.41 10.41 -12.69
CA PRO A 478 0.59 10.99 -13.73
C PRO A 478 -0.23 12.19 -13.20
N PRO A 479 -0.45 13.23 -14.01
CA PRO A 479 -1.33 14.32 -13.64
C PRO A 479 -2.78 13.82 -13.47
N ALA A 480 -3.55 14.48 -12.59
CA ALA A 480 -4.89 14.04 -12.18
C ALA A 480 -5.87 13.83 -13.34
N TRP A 481 -5.76 14.61 -14.43
CA TRP A 481 -6.64 14.47 -15.59
C TRP A 481 -6.50 13.14 -16.33
N VAL A 482 -5.35 12.45 -16.21
CA VAL A 482 -5.11 11.12 -16.79
C VAL A 482 -6.09 10.09 -16.24
N PHE A 483 -6.44 10.17 -14.96
CA PHE A 483 -7.39 9.26 -14.32
C PHE A 483 -8.78 9.30 -14.94
N TRP A 484 -9.17 10.44 -15.49
CA TRP A 484 -10.47 10.61 -16.14
C TRP A 484 -10.41 10.30 -17.64
N LEU A 485 -9.37 10.77 -18.31
CA LEU A 485 -9.26 10.66 -19.77
C LEU A 485 -8.88 9.24 -20.21
N TYR A 486 -7.94 8.59 -19.50
CA TYR A 486 -7.48 7.24 -19.85
C TYR A 486 -8.61 6.18 -19.90
N PRO A 487 -9.46 6.01 -18.88
CA PRO A 487 -10.55 5.05 -18.94
C PRO A 487 -11.55 5.35 -20.06
N VAL A 488 -11.84 6.62 -20.30
CA VAL A 488 -12.75 7.04 -21.39
C VAL A 488 -12.17 6.65 -22.74
N LEU A 489 -10.91 6.98 -23.01
CA LEU A 489 -10.24 6.64 -24.28
C LEU A 489 -10.12 5.12 -24.44
N LEU A 490 -9.82 4.39 -23.37
CA LEU A 490 -9.75 2.93 -23.37
C LEU A 490 -11.12 2.31 -23.73
N LEU A 491 -12.20 2.78 -23.10
CA LEU A 491 -13.55 2.33 -23.42
C LEU A 491 -13.93 2.66 -24.86
N LEU A 492 -13.66 3.87 -25.32
CA LEU A 492 -13.93 4.27 -26.70
C LEU A 492 -13.16 3.40 -27.69
N LEU A 493 -11.90 3.06 -27.43
CA LEU A 493 -11.09 2.20 -28.28
C LEU A 493 -11.73 0.81 -28.48
N PHE A 494 -12.26 0.22 -27.42
CA PHE A 494 -12.86 -1.12 -27.47
C PHE A 494 -14.30 -1.13 -28.00
N PHE A 495 -15.07 -0.08 -27.76
CA PHE A 495 -16.49 0.02 -28.14
C PHE A 495 -16.77 0.88 -29.37
N ALA A 496 -15.74 1.53 -29.92
CA ALA A 496 -15.88 2.36 -31.13
C ALA A 496 -16.43 1.55 -32.33
N PRO A 497 -17.17 2.21 -33.23
CA PRO A 497 -17.56 1.61 -34.52
C PRO A 497 -16.36 0.98 -35.22
N GLN A 498 -16.57 -0.07 -35.99
CA GLN A 498 -15.50 -0.90 -36.61
C GLN A 498 -14.66 -0.18 -37.68
N SER A 499 -14.82 1.12 -37.85
CA SER A 499 -13.98 1.93 -38.73
C SER A 499 -12.53 1.86 -38.29
N ARG A 500 -11.66 1.32 -39.13
CA ARG A 500 -10.21 1.21 -38.89
C ARG A 500 -9.60 2.59 -38.58
N ARG A 501 -10.11 3.64 -39.21
CA ARG A 501 -9.65 5.03 -38.99
C ARG A 501 -9.96 5.50 -37.56
N ILE A 502 -11.21 5.32 -37.09
CA ILE A 502 -11.62 5.74 -35.74
C ILE A 502 -10.82 5.01 -34.65
N ARG A 503 -10.64 3.70 -34.77
CA ARG A 503 -9.84 2.93 -33.80
C ARG A 503 -8.38 3.35 -33.80
N PHE A 504 -7.80 3.59 -34.97
CA PHE A 504 -6.44 4.12 -35.10
C PHE A 504 -6.31 5.48 -34.43
N SER A 505 -7.24 6.41 -34.70
CA SER A 505 -7.23 7.73 -34.04
C SER A 505 -7.39 7.67 -32.53
N LEU A 506 -8.26 6.79 -32.00
CA LEU A 506 -8.44 6.59 -30.56
C LEU A 506 -7.20 5.95 -29.91
N GLY A 507 -6.58 4.97 -30.57
CA GLY A 507 -5.33 4.37 -30.12
C GLY A 507 -4.19 5.37 -30.10
N LEU A 508 -4.10 6.21 -31.13
CA LEU A 508 -3.13 7.30 -31.21
C LEU A 508 -3.39 8.34 -30.11
N ALA A 509 -4.66 8.74 -29.90
CA ALA A 509 -5.03 9.67 -28.83
C ALA A 509 -4.66 9.12 -27.45
N LEU A 510 -4.90 7.81 -27.19
CA LEU A 510 -4.50 7.15 -25.96
C LEU A 510 -2.97 7.17 -25.78
N LEU A 511 -2.24 6.84 -26.84
CA LEU A 511 -0.77 6.87 -26.83
C LEU A 511 -0.25 8.30 -26.57
N LEU A 512 -0.78 9.30 -27.27
CA LEU A 512 -0.40 10.70 -27.09
C LEU A 512 -0.74 11.20 -25.67
N THR A 513 -1.86 10.79 -25.10
CA THR A 513 -2.23 11.09 -23.72
C THR A 513 -1.18 10.54 -22.75
N LEU A 514 -0.75 9.30 -22.93
CA LEU A 514 0.27 8.67 -22.09
C LEU A 514 1.64 9.34 -22.29
N VAL A 515 2.04 9.61 -23.52
CA VAL A 515 3.31 10.33 -23.84
C VAL A 515 3.28 11.72 -23.22
N PHE A 516 2.20 12.48 -23.39
CA PHE A 516 2.09 13.82 -22.83
C PHE A 516 2.10 13.81 -21.31
N ALA A 517 1.43 12.84 -20.67
CA ALA A 517 1.46 12.68 -19.20
C ALA A 517 2.88 12.43 -18.66
N ILE A 518 3.73 11.74 -19.44
CA ILE A 518 5.13 11.51 -19.08
C ILE A 518 5.97 12.76 -19.34
N THR A 519 5.80 13.41 -20.50
CA THR A 519 6.61 14.57 -20.92
C THR A 519 6.27 15.84 -20.16
N ASP A 520 5.00 16.07 -19.79
CA ASP A 520 4.57 17.21 -18.97
C ASP A 520 5.37 17.33 -17.68
N LYS A 521 5.63 16.21 -17.03
CA LYS A 521 6.45 16.13 -15.82
C LYS A 521 7.96 16.31 -16.07
N LEU A 522 8.44 15.86 -17.22
CA LEU A 522 9.84 16.03 -17.61
C LEU A 522 10.15 17.47 -18.05
N SER A 523 9.14 18.21 -18.52
CA SER A 523 9.27 19.59 -19.00
C SER A 523 8.99 20.66 -17.93
N ALA A 524 8.64 20.25 -16.69
CA ALA A 524 8.41 21.17 -15.58
C ALA A 524 9.70 21.86 -15.07
N ASP A 525 10.81 21.70 -15.79
CA ASP A 525 12.10 22.30 -15.54
C ASP A 525 12.11 23.75 -16.09
N GLY A 526 12.06 24.72 -15.20
CA GLY A 526 12.17 26.14 -15.57
C GLY A 526 11.44 27.04 -14.58
N LYS A 527 11.75 26.92 -13.28
CA LYS A 527 11.32 27.91 -12.30
C LYS A 527 12.47 28.86 -12.02
N ASP A 528 12.21 30.15 -12.23
CA ASP A 528 13.18 31.23 -11.97
C ASP A 528 13.57 31.39 -10.47
N SER A 529 13.24 30.42 -9.61
CA SER A 529 13.45 30.50 -8.18
C SER A 529 14.05 29.22 -7.60
N THR A 530 14.98 29.36 -6.69
CA THR A 530 15.52 28.26 -5.88
C THR A 530 14.40 27.66 -5.01
N GLN A 531 14.20 26.33 -5.11
CA GLN A 531 13.27 25.61 -4.27
C GLN A 531 14.03 24.75 -3.26
N ILE A 532 13.74 24.96 -1.98
CA ILE A 532 14.28 24.18 -0.86
C ILE A 532 13.12 23.35 -0.31
N THR A 533 13.29 22.05 -0.26
CA THR A 533 12.30 21.14 0.33
C THR A 533 12.97 20.30 1.42
N ILE A 534 12.52 20.49 2.66
CA ILE A 534 12.96 19.71 3.80
C ILE A 534 11.97 18.58 4.00
N LEU A 535 12.47 17.33 3.95
CA LEU A 535 11.65 16.14 4.11
C LEU A 535 11.67 15.67 5.57
N ASP A 536 10.49 15.39 6.10
CA ASP A 536 10.33 14.80 7.43
C ASP A 536 10.67 13.29 7.38
N VAL A 537 11.91 12.97 7.71
CA VAL A 537 12.47 11.61 7.75
C VAL A 537 13.10 11.29 9.11
N SER A 538 12.70 12.05 10.16
CA SER A 538 13.25 11.92 11.51
C SER A 538 13.46 10.45 11.95
N PRO A 539 14.60 10.09 12.57
CA PRO A 539 15.69 10.94 13.07
C PRO A 539 16.76 11.34 12.03
N ALA A 540 16.60 10.99 10.76
CA ALA A 540 17.46 11.50 9.69
C ALA A 540 17.00 12.88 9.22
N THR A 541 17.83 13.55 8.44
CA THR A 541 17.53 14.80 7.73
C THR A 541 17.74 14.60 6.24
N ALA A 542 16.77 15.01 5.43
CA ALA A 542 16.88 15.03 3.98
C ALA A 542 16.41 16.39 3.45
N ILE A 543 17.32 17.10 2.75
CA ILE A 543 17.04 18.42 2.15
C ILE A 543 17.23 18.27 0.65
N PHE A 544 16.19 18.60 -0.10
CA PHE A 544 16.25 18.63 -1.55
C PHE A 544 16.27 20.08 -2.04
N LEU A 545 17.27 20.39 -2.85
CA LEU A 545 17.50 21.70 -3.45
C LEU A 545 17.29 21.60 -4.97
N GLU A 546 16.50 22.49 -5.52
CA GLU A 546 16.31 22.65 -6.96
C GLU A 546 16.64 24.11 -7.32
N LEU A 547 17.72 24.29 -8.06
CA LEU A 547 18.25 25.61 -8.42
C LEU A 547 17.58 26.16 -9.69
N PRO A 548 17.62 27.48 -9.93
CA PRO A 548 17.11 28.09 -11.16
C PRO A 548 17.82 27.57 -12.43
N THR A 549 19.06 27.11 -12.29
CA THR A 549 19.84 26.47 -13.35
C THR A 549 19.32 25.10 -13.75
N GLY A 550 18.35 24.53 -13.01
CA GLY A 550 17.89 23.14 -13.15
C GLY A 550 18.74 22.13 -12.38
N THR A 551 19.78 22.57 -11.69
CA THR A 551 20.66 21.71 -10.87
C THR A 551 19.91 21.20 -9.65
N ARG A 552 19.98 19.88 -9.40
CA ARG A 552 19.26 19.17 -8.34
C ARG A 552 20.23 18.52 -7.36
N VAL A 553 20.18 18.97 -6.12
CA VAL A 553 21.06 18.52 -5.05
C VAL A 553 20.22 17.88 -3.94
N LEU A 554 20.61 16.70 -3.51
CA LEU A 554 20.03 16.01 -2.36
C LEU A 554 21.07 15.92 -1.23
N PHE A 555 20.75 16.54 -0.11
CA PHE A 555 21.54 16.47 1.11
C PHE A 555 20.91 15.47 2.08
N LEU A 556 21.74 14.59 2.65
CA LEU A 556 21.32 13.53 3.56
C LEU A 556 22.25 13.50 4.79
N ARG A 557 21.63 13.42 5.97
CA ARG A 557 22.33 13.21 7.25
C ARG A 557 21.52 12.26 8.13
N GLU A 558 22.18 11.31 8.78
CA GLU A 558 21.57 10.42 9.75
C GLU A 558 22.30 10.51 11.09
N THR A 559 21.63 11.10 12.06
CA THR A 559 22.20 11.32 13.41
C THR A 559 22.09 10.09 14.30
N ARG A 560 21.08 9.24 14.07
CA ARG A 560 20.85 7.99 14.79
C ARG A 560 20.42 6.88 13.80
N PRO A 561 20.69 5.60 14.09
CA PRO A 561 20.22 4.50 13.24
C PRO A 561 18.72 4.58 13.01
N VAL A 562 18.31 4.58 11.76
CA VAL A 562 16.87 4.58 11.38
C VAL A 562 16.42 3.14 11.17
N GLU A 563 15.33 2.73 11.85
CA GLU A 563 14.79 1.37 11.77
C GLU A 563 14.16 1.03 10.40
N PHE A 564 13.90 2.02 9.56
CA PHE A 564 13.30 1.83 8.24
C PHE A 564 14.12 2.52 7.16
N ASP A 565 14.08 2.01 5.96
CA ASP A 565 14.71 2.64 4.81
C ASP A 565 13.88 3.87 4.39
N TYR A 566 14.28 5.05 4.91
CA TYR A 566 13.63 6.30 4.59
C TYR A 566 13.92 6.77 3.15
N LEU A 567 15.01 6.30 2.54
CA LEU A 567 15.34 6.60 1.15
C LEU A 567 14.31 5.96 0.23
N GLU A 568 14.09 4.65 0.36
CA GLU A 568 13.14 3.92 -0.47
C GLU A 568 11.68 4.31 -0.17
N ARG A 569 11.36 4.62 1.09
CA ARG A 569 9.96 4.90 1.50
C ARG A 569 9.53 6.34 1.45
N THR A 570 10.47 7.29 1.48
CA THR A 570 10.14 8.73 1.57
C THR A 570 10.84 9.54 0.49
N VAL A 571 12.17 9.47 0.40
CA VAL A 571 12.96 10.35 -0.48
C VAL A 571 12.72 9.99 -1.94
N VAL A 572 12.87 8.73 -2.33
CA VAL A 572 12.67 8.27 -3.72
C VAL A 572 11.23 8.52 -4.19
N PRO A 573 10.18 8.16 -3.43
CA PRO A 573 8.79 8.49 -3.81
C PRO A 573 8.53 9.99 -3.96
N PHE A 574 9.12 10.82 -3.10
CA PHE A 574 9.03 12.27 -3.24
C PHE A 574 9.63 12.77 -4.55
N LEU A 575 10.84 12.30 -4.89
CA LEU A 575 11.53 12.69 -6.14
C LEU A 575 10.74 12.23 -7.38
N TYR A 576 10.26 10.99 -7.37
CA TYR A 576 9.41 10.48 -8.46
C TYR A 576 8.11 11.26 -8.62
N LYS A 577 7.49 11.66 -7.52
CA LYS A 577 6.29 12.50 -7.58
C LYS A 577 6.57 13.86 -8.20
N LYS A 578 7.76 14.43 -8.00
CA LYS A 578 8.21 15.63 -8.69
C LYS A 578 8.63 15.36 -10.16
N GLY A 579 8.70 14.11 -10.62
CA GLY A 579 9.18 13.74 -11.96
C GLY A 579 10.69 13.69 -12.07
N ILE A 580 11.41 13.58 -10.93
CA ILE A 580 12.87 13.64 -10.88
C ILE A 580 13.43 12.22 -10.89
N ASN A 581 14.16 11.87 -11.94
CA ASN A 581 14.82 10.58 -12.12
C ASN A 581 16.35 10.69 -12.04
N SER A 582 16.89 11.91 -12.01
CA SER A 582 18.33 12.18 -11.95
C SER A 582 18.63 13.29 -10.95
N LEU A 583 19.75 13.14 -10.26
CA LEU A 583 20.31 14.13 -9.37
C LEU A 583 21.68 14.55 -9.90
N ASP A 584 21.97 15.85 -9.85
CA ASP A 584 23.28 16.36 -10.25
C ASP A 584 24.29 16.13 -9.12
N ALA A 585 23.87 16.29 -7.87
CA ALA A 585 24.70 15.99 -6.72
C ALA A 585 23.92 15.33 -5.58
N VAL A 586 24.58 14.40 -4.88
CA VAL A 586 24.15 13.88 -3.59
C VAL A 586 25.21 14.18 -2.57
N VAL A 587 24.83 14.79 -1.44
CA VAL A 587 25.73 15.14 -0.35
C VAL A 587 25.37 14.27 0.86
N LEU A 588 26.34 13.48 1.32
CA LEU A 588 26.19 12.55 2.43
C LEU A 588 27.11 12.97 3.59
N ILE A 589 26.52 13.23 4.72
CA ILE A 589 27.24 13.54 5.96
C ILE A 589 26.92 12.46 7.00
N ASP A 590 27.55 11.30 6.87
CA ASP A 590 27.29 10.13 7.71
C ASP A 590 28.55 9.37 8.08
N PRO A 591 28.56 8.60 9.19
CA PRO A 591 29.62 7.62 9.48
C PRO A 591 29.78 6.58 8.36
N ALA A 592 31.02 6.27 8.03
CA ALA A 592 31.43 5.46 6.88
C ALA A 592 30.65 4.15 6.62
N PRO A 593 30.28 3.29 7.61
CA PRO A 593 29.67 1.97 7.33
C PRO A 593 28.26 2.04 6.78
N LYS A 594 27.60 3.19 6.78
CA LYS A 594 26.22 3.34 6.27
C LYS A 594 26.15 3.98 4.89
N ILE A 595 27.22 4.58 4.41
CA ILE A 595 27.26 5.33 3.15
C ILE A 595 26.98 4.38 1.97
N ASP A 596 27.63 3.23 1.93
CA ASP A 596 27.50 2.27 0.82
C ASP A 596 26.07 1.78 0.60
N SER A 597 25.36 1.46 1.67
CA SER A 597 23.96 1.00 1.56
C SER A 597 23.03 2.11 1.06
N LYS A 598 23.27 3.36 1.44
CA LYS A 598 22.48 4.52 0.98
C LYS A 598 22.72 4.82 -0.49
N ILE A 599 24.00 4.85 -0.89
CA ILE A 599 24.36 5.07 -2.30
C ILE A 599 23.84 3.95 -3.18
N SER A 600 23.92 2.68 -2.73
CA SER A 600 23.37 1.55 -3.48
C SER A 600 21.86 1.67 -3.67
N THR A 601 21.11 2.06 -2.62
CA THR A 601 19.66 2.30 -2.70
C THR A 601 19.34 3.46 -3.65
N LEU A 602 20.07 4.56 -3.60
CA LEU A 602 19.87 5.70 -4.49
C LEU A 602 20.21 5.36 -5.94
N ASN A 603 21.36 4.72 -6.21
CA ASN A 603 21.78 4.31 -7.56
C ASN A 603 20.86 3.27 -8.18
N ALA A 604 20.25 2.39 -7.38
CA ALA A 604 19.24 1.45 -7.87
C ALA A 604 17.96 2.16 -8.37
N ASN A 605 17.71 3.38 -7.91
CA ASN A 605 16.49 4.12 -8.16
C ASN A 605 16.67 5.37 -9.04
N LEU A 606 17.82 6.05 -8.95
CA LEU A 606 18.09 7.36 -9.56
C LEU A 606 19.42 7.34 -10.29
N SER A 607 19.55 8.19 -11.32
CA SER A 607 20.83 8.48 -11.96
C SER A 607 21.52 9.61 -11.20
N ILE A 608 22.70 9.37 -10.63
CA ILE A 608 23.47 10.36 -9.86
C ILE A 608 24.72 10.71 -10.63
N LYS A 609 24.91 12.02 -10.91
CA LYS A 609 26.12 12.50 -11.62
C LYS A 609 27.34 12.56 -10.71
N GLN A 610 27.19 13.13 -9.52
CA GLN A 610 28.28 13.32 -8.55
C GLN A 610 27.81 12.99 -7.13
N THR A 611 28.68 12.41 -6.34
CA THR A 611 28.42 12.09 -4.92
C THR A 611 29.52 12.74 -4.06
N TYR A 612 29.10 13.55 -3.09
CA TYR A 612 29.97 14.21 -2.13
C TYR A 612 29.79 13.55 -0.76
N VAL A 613 30.91 13.18 -0.14
CA VAL A 613 30.91 12.47 1.14
C VAL A 613 31.82 13.19 2.13
N ALA A 614 31.29 13.51 3.29
CA ALA A 614 32.06 14.03 4.40
C ALA A 614 32.51 12.87 5.31
N SER A 615 33.60 12.21 4.98
CA SER A 615 34.21 11.13 5.79
C SER A 615 35.70 11.06 5.57
N LYS A 616 36.47 10.84 6.63
CA LYS A 616 37.93 10.65 6.58
C LYS A 616 38.34 9.19 6.25
N SER A 617 37.41 8.26 6.05
CA SER A 617 37.73 6.85 5.83
C SER A 617 37.80 6.49 4.35
N ASP A 618 39.01 6.29 3.85
CA ASP A 618 39.33 5.90 2.44
C ASP A 618 38.80 4.49 2.04
N ASN A 619 38.45 3.64 3.00
CA ASN A 619 38.14 2.23 2.73
C ASN A 619 36.69 1.94 2.28
N ALA A 620 35.77 2.93 2.33
CA ALA A 620 34.35 2.73 2.05
C ALA A 620 33.95 2.99 0.58
N LEU A 621 34.89 3.38 -0.30
CA LEU A 621 34.58 3.97 -1.60
C LEU A 621 34.63 3.00 -2.79
N SER A 622 34.90 1.71 -2.57
CA SER A 622 35.18 0.75 -3.66
C SER A 622 33.96 0.25 -4.45
N THR A 623 32.75 0.50 -3.99
CA THR A 623 31.50 -0.04 -4.59
C THR A 623 30.64 1.00 -5.33
N ILE A 624 31.11 2.24 -5.46
CA ILE A 624 30.29 3.36 -5.96
C ILE A 624 30.52 3.56 -7.46
N HIS A 625 29.45 3.51 -8.27
CA HIS A 625 29.49 3.69 -9.72
C HIS A 625 29.53 5.17 -10.18
N SER A 626 29.21 6.12 -9.30
CA SER A 626 29.32 7.56 -9.59
C SER A 626 30.64 8.14 -9.11
N PRO A 627 31.19 9.22 -9.70
CA PRO A 627 32.33 9.92 -9.17
C PRO A 627 32.07 10.35 -7.72
N VAL A 628 32.95 9.93 -6.81
CA VAL A 628 32.87 10.30 -5.37
C VAL A 628 33.92 11.32 -5.08
N HIS A 629 33.49 12.42 -4.48
CA HIS A 629 34.35 13.50 -4.03
C HIS A 629 34.32 13.55 -2.50
N LEU A 630 35.48 13.53 -1.88
CA LEU A 630 35.59 13.77 -0.44
C LEU A 630 35.41 15.28 -0.18
N LEU A 631 34.51 15.62 0.73
CA LEU A 631 34.35 17.00 1.20
C LEU A 631 35.48 17.31 2.17
N SER A 632 36.21 18.39 1.88
CA SER A 632 37.23 19.02 2.74
C SER A 632 36.71 20.36 3.27
N ASP A 633 37.54 21.05 4.04
CA ASP A 633 37.22 22.39 4.56
C ASP A 633 37.06 23.44 3.44
N GLU A 634 37.48 23.14 2.22
CA GLU A 634 37.31 24.05 1.08
C GLU A 634 35.88 23.98 0.52
N PRO A 635 35.25 25.12 0.24
CA PRO A 635 33.92 25.17 -0.36
C PRO A 635 33.87 24.51 -1.74
N VAL A 636 32.89 23.64 -1.97
CA VAL A 636 32.64 23.05 -3.27
C VAL A 636 31.55 23.84 -4.00
N ASP A 637 31.83 24.27 -5.23
CA ASP A 637 30.85 24.98 -6.06
C ASP A 637 29.96 23.97 -6.78
N LEU A 638 28.68 24.00 -6.46
CA LEU A 638 27.62 23.19 -7.08
C LEU A 638 26.81 24.08 -8.04
N GLU A 639 27.42 24.51 -9.15
CA GLU A 639 26.79 25.32 -10.20
C GLU A 639 26.08 26.58 -9.67
N GLY A 640 26.77 27.35 -8.80
CA GLY A 640 26.27 28.63 -8.23
C GLY A 640 25.82 28.52 -6.78
N VAL A 641 25.95 27.37 -6.14
CA VAL A 641 25.80 27.22 -4.69
C VAL A 641 27.10 26.68 -4.12
N LYS A 642 27.70 27.42 -3.22
CA LYS A 642 28.90 26.96 -2.50
C LYS A 642 28.47 26.09 -1.32
N LEU A 643 28.92 24.87 -1.30
CA LEU A 643 28.75 23.93 -0.20
C LEU A 643 30.00 23.92 0.66
N SER A 644 29.86 24.25 1.93
CA SER A 644 30.92 24.09 2.94
C SER A 644 30.44 23.14 4.03
N VAL A 645 31.28 22.20 4.46
CA VAL A 645 31.01 21.33 5.60
C VAL A 645 31.62 21.93 6.85
N LEU A 646 30.88 21.90 7.93
CA LEU A 646 31.31 22.44 9.22
C LEU A 646 31.98 21.34 10.03
N LEU A 647 33.31 21.38 10.13
CA LEU A 647 34.09 20.45 10.93
C LEU A 647 34.52 21.19 12.24
N PRO A 648 34.29 20.59 13.41
CA PRO A 648 34.79 21.17 14.68
C PRO A 648 36.29 20.91 14.83
N ASP A 649 37.00 21.83 15.49
CA ASP A 649 38.45 21.77 15.68
C ASP A 649 38.95 20.48 16.38
N ASN A 650 38.11 19.82 17.17
CA ASN A 650 38.46 18.67 18.01
C ASN A 650 37.66 17.35 17.72
N ARG A 651 36.92 17.27 16.64
CA ARG A 651 36.14 16.08 16.32
C ARG A 651 36.31 15.65 14.86
N ASP A 652 36.30 14.33 14.63
CA ASP A 652 36.42 13.77 13.28
C ASP A 652 35.09 13.73 12.53
N GLU A 653 33.96 14.04 13.18
CA GLU A 653 32.62 14.00 12.60
C GLU A 653 32.13 15.45 12.31
N PRO A 654 31.59 15.67 11.10
CA PRO A 654 31.01 16.96 10.74
C PRO A 654 29.76 17.26 11.57
N ILE A 655 29.63 18.51 12.02
CA ILE A 655 28.49 18.99 12.84
C ILE A 655 27.43 19.72 12.03
N GLY A 656 27.71 20.01 10.76
CA GLY A 656 26.74 20.72 9.91
C GLY A 656 27.23 20.95 8.50
N ALA A 657 26.40 21.62 7.72
CA ALA A 657 26.69 22.03 6.35
C ALA A 657 26.13 23.44 6.07
N LEU A 658 26.85 24.24 5.31
CA LEU A 658 26.42 25.52 4.80
C LEU A 658 26.25 25.45 3.29
N PHE A 659 25.14 25.95 2.80
CA PHE A 659 24.86 26.18 1.40
C PHE A 659 24.72 27.66 1.17
N GLU A 660 25.73 28.27 0.59
CA GLU A 660 25.77 29.70 0.31
C GLU A 660 25.19 29.97 -1.07
N PHE A 661 24.06 30.63 -1.11
CA PHE A 661 23.42 31.18 -2.31
C PHE A 661 23.80 32.63 -2.51
N LYS A 662 23.45 33.19 -3.68
CA LYS A 662 23.74 34.59 -3.97
C LYS A 662 23.09 35.54 -2.97
N ASP A 663 21.89 35.28 -2.53
CA ASP A 663 21.05 36.18 -1.75
C ASP A 663 20.85 35.74 -0.29
N PHE A 664 21.14 34.47 0.05
CA PHE A 664 20.99 33.94 1.41
C PHE A 664 21.91 32.74 1.64
N THR A 665 22.02 32.30 2.89
CA THR A 665 22.75 31.09 3.28
C THR A 665 21.78 30.11 3.96
N LEU A 666 21.78 28.85 3.52
CA LEU A 666 21.09 27.75 4.21
C LEU A 666 22.08 27.00 5.09
N ALA A 667 21.86 27.02 6.39
CA ALA A 667 22.71 26.33 7.37
C ALA A 667 21.97 25.12 7.95
N TYR A 668 22.57 23.94 7.86
CA TYR A 668 22.20 22.79 8.65
C TYR A 668 23.16 22.62 9.80
N VAL A 669 22.70 22.65 11.05
CA VAL A 669 23.54 22.62 12.25
C VAL A 669 22.98 21.66 13.28
N GLU A 670 23.85 20.85 13.89
CA GLU A 670 23.49 19.88 14.93
C GLU A 670 23.72 20.35 16.37
N GLN A 671 24.49 21.40 16.59
CA GLN A 671 24.86 21.91 17.93
C GLN A 671 24.62 23.42 18.07
N ASN A 672 24.09 23.83 19.22
CA ASN A 672 23.74 25.23 19.48
C ASN A 672 24.94 26.20 19.50
N ASP A 673 26.11 25.76 19.95
CA ASP A 673 27.30 26.62 20.11
C ASP A 673 27.78 27.21 18.77
N PHE A 674 27.31 26.65 17.67
CA PHE A 674 27.70 27.07 16.33
C PHE A 674 26.91 28.26 15.80
N PHE A 675 25.74 28.56 16.36
CA PHE A 675 24.97 29.76 15.98
C PHE A 675 25.71 31.05 16.31
N GLU A 676 26.47 31.07 17.40
CA GLU A 676 27.30 32.25 17.77
C GLU A 676 28.44 32.47 16.76
N GLN A 677 28.96 31.41 16.15
CA GLN A 677 30.01 31.54 15.12
C GLN A 677 29.43 31.93 13.75
N LEU A 678 28.20 31.51 13.40
CA LEU A 678 27.52 31.94 12.19
C LEU A 678 27.18 33.43 12.20
N ASP A 679 26.75 33.97 13.33
CA ASP A 679 26.39 35.40 13.48
C ASP A 679 27.60 36.34 13.29
N GLN A 680 28.82 35.83 13.50
CA GLN A 680 30.06 36.59 13.30
C GLN A 680 30.61 36.56 11.87
N ARG A 681 30.24 35.55 11.04
CA ARG A 681 30.82 35.33 9.72
C ARG A 681 29.96 35.84 8.55
N GLU A 682 28.66 36.04 8.74
CA GLU A 682 27.74 36.24 7.61
C GLU A 682 27.02 37.60 7.65
N SER A 683 27.12 38.33 6.53
CA SER A 683 26.37 39.57 6.27
C SER A 683 25.03 39.32 5.56
N ARG A 684 24.66 38.05 5.26
CA ARG A 684 23.47 37.66 4.50
C ARG A 684 22.41 37.00 5.40
N PRO A 685 21.12 37.01 5.00
CA PRO A 685 20.09 36.29 5.74
C PRO A 685 20.43 34.79 5.84
N VAL A 686 20.35 34.21 7.03
CA VAL A 686 20.63 32.80 7.27
C VAL A 686 19.33 32.05 7.53
N ILE A 687 19.06 31.01 6.75
CA ILE A 687 17.97 30.04 7.01
C ILE A 687 18.60 28.86 7.73
N ALA A 688 18.30 28.68 9.01
CA ALA A 688 18.86 27.59 9.79
C ALA A 688 17.90 26.41 9.92
N CYS A 689 18.39 25.24 9.58
CA CYS A 689 17.69 23.97 9.80
C CYS A 689 18.27 23.27 11.03
N LEU A 690 17.48 23.13 12.09
CA LEU A 690 17.84 22.38 13.29
C LEU A 690 17.33 20.97 13.28
N ASN A 691 18.12 20.04 13.81
CA ASN A 691 17.65 18.70 14.06
C ASN A 691 16.58 18.72 15.18
N TYR A 692 15.49 17.97 15.00
CA TYR A 692 14.38 17.89 15.96
C TYR A 692 14.81 17.48 17.38
N ALA A 693 15.79 16.60 17.52
CA ALA A 693 16.31 16.18 18.82
C ALA A 693 16.90 17.37 19.61
N MET A 694 17.61 18.26 18.93
CA MET A 694 18.18 19.48 19.52
C MET A 694 17.11 20.47 19.98
N PHE A 695 16.01 20.57 19.23
CA PHE A 695 14.92 21.48 19.59
C PHE A 695 14.18 21.03 20.87
N ILE A 696 14.05 19.73 21.12
CA ILE A 696 13.44 19.21 22.35
C ILE A 696 14.37 19.42 23.57
N GLU A 697 15.65 19.14 23.42
CA GLU A 697 16.63 19.30 24.53
C GLU A 697 16.82 20.76 24.95
N ASN A 698 16.61 21.70 24.04
CA ASN A 698 16.84 23.13 24.26
C ASN A 698 15.55 23.97 24.36
N ARG A 699 14.41 23.35 24.69
CA ARG A 699 13.11 24.03 24.81
C ARG A 699 13.12 25.20 25.83
N ASP A 700 14.03 25.18 26.82
CA ASP A 700 14.17 26.22 27.87
C ASP A 700 15.13 27.36 27.49
N THR A 701 15.95 27.21 26.44
CA THR A 701 16.76 28.28 25.89
C THR A 701 16.00 28.93 24.75
N SER A 702 15.24 29.96 25.06
CA SER A 702 14.44 30.68 24.06
C SER A 702 15.28 31.15 22.87
N PRO A 703 14.75 31.04 21.62
CA PRO A 703 15.41 31.51 20.41
C PRO A 703 15.48 33.04 20.29
N THR A 704 15.44 33.76 21.42
CA THR A 704 15.40 35.21 21.51
C THR A 704 16.69 35.91 21.10
N LYS A 705 17.76 35.19 20.74
CA LYS A 705 19.03 35.78 20.28
C LYS A 705 19.24 35.81 18.76
N LEU A 706 18.30 35.26 17.96
CA LEU A 706 18.41 35.39 16.51
C LEU A 706 17.90 36.75 16.03
N LYS A 707 18.67 37.42 15.15
CA LYS A 707 18.24 38.67 14.52
C LYS A 707 16.95 38.47 13.74
N SER A 708 16.13 39.51 13.55
CA SER A 708 14.82 39.49 12.90
C SER A 708 14.79 38.89 11.48
N ASP A 709 15.95 38.73 10.84
CA ASP A 709 16.11 38.27 9.46
C ASP A 709 16.46 36.78 9.35
N GLN A 710 16.47 36.03 10.46
CA GLN A 710 16.81 34.62 10.52
C GLN A 710 15.54 33.77 10.63
N ILE A 711 15.36 32.82 9.71
CA ILE A 711 14.24 31.89 9.71
C ILE A 711 14.73 30.53 10.20
N ILE A 712 14.22 30.05 11.33
CA ILE A 712 14.49 28.68 11.82
C ILE A 712 13.41 27.78 11.32
N ILE A 713 13.78 26.75 10.57
CA ILE A 713 12.88 25.70 10.09
C ILE A 713 13.18 24.43 10.89
N THR A 714 12.23 24.03 11.74
CA THR A 714 12.28 22.74 12.43
C THR A 714 11.38 21.73 11.72
N GLY A 715 11.76 20.47 11.65
CA GLY A 715 11.07 19.42 10.88
C GLY A 715 9.65 19.06 11.35
N TRP A 716 8.98 19.89 12.15
CA TRP A 716 7.62 19.65 12.65
C TRP A 716 6.74 20.90 12.58
N ASP A 717 5.65 20.78 11.82
CA ASP A 717 4.42 21.60 11.82
C ASP A 717 4.56 23.11 11.60
N PHE A 718 4.59 23.50 10.34
CA PHE A 718 4.38 24.90 9.92
C PHE A 718 3.01 25.49 10.35
N LYS A 719 2.07 24.69 10.84
CA LYS A 719 0.73 25.17 11.27
C LYS A 719 0.67 25.63 12.72
N THR A 720 1.58 25.22 13.57
CA THR A 720 1.56 25.57 15.01
C THR A 720 2.44 26.76 15.39
N SER A 721 3.36 27.20 14.54
CA SER A 721 4.25 28.35 14.82
C SER A 721 3.63 29.72 14.51
N ARG A 722 2.37 29.80 14.09
CA ARG A 722 1.62 31.05 13.89
C ARG A 722 0.58 31.32 14.98
N LYS A 723 0.87 30.97 16.24
CA LYS A 723 0.14 31.48 17.39
C LYS A 723 1.11 32.10 18.41
#